data_43ff0d28cc65a74cf7413f5f99dbca5b
#
_entry.id   43ff0d28cc65a74cf7413f5f99dbca5b
#
_cell.length_a   1.000
_cell.length_b   1.000
_cell.length_c   1.000
_cell.angle_alpha   90.00
_cell.angle_beta   90.00
_cell.angle_gamma   90.00
#
_symmetry.space_group_name_H-M   'P 1'
#
loop_
_entity.id
_entity.type
_entity.pdbx_description
1 polymer ?
#
loop_
_entity_poly.entity_id
_entity_poly.type
_entity_poly.pdbx_seq_one_letter_code
_entity_poly.pdbx_strand_id
1 'polypeptide(L)'
;MIFVRMIKVGNNPHSLPFFKSLKVQKLRDSFAQNKERNFVNGLYGSSKSFFVKELFRDNKRIFLWILNDKETAAYHFNDLENFMNKNECYFFPSSYKKNNAFINTDSQNKFLRTEIIKNLSLKSKPKIIVTYPEAIFEKVLIKKAIKNRKFKISIGQKIKLENLNERLFEYDFNKEDFVSQPGDFSIRGGIVDIFSYSNQLPFRIEFFGDEIESIRTFEIDSQMSNKTFKSIEILADLENKNSIQSRESLMDFLNPETLILIENSLYVQDELRNSYKLLKEKTYSDEIEKENLNNLFYNGKNFNLDLNKFSTIEFKKEINTPALFQTIPQPAFNKKFDLLIKYLIKFHEKEYSIRIFCSSKNQINRFNEIFEKIESDVSPILIEKSIYKGFINHQDKEVCFSDHEIFERYHKFNIRTGFSIKKRVRLNELNQLEKGDYVTHIDHGIGIFGGLQKIVVNGKKQEAVKLSYGERDTLYVSIHLIHKICKYNGKDGTKPKIFKRGSNAWKKIKLKAKKRVKELAFNLIETYAKRKLKKGFQYGPDSSIQHELEASFIYEDTPDQNKSTLDIKNDMESLQPMDRLICGDVGFGKTEIAIRAAFKAIDNGKQVAVLVPTTVLAFQHFKTFSNRLNNFPVTIDYLNRFR
;
A
#
# COMPACT_ATOMS: atom_id res chain seq x y z
N MET A 1 15.98 -37.89 -27.01
CA MET A 1 16.24 -37.65 -25.58
C MET A 1 16.08 -36.15 -25.35
N ILE A 2 14.88 -35.72 -24.94
CA ILE A 2 14.61 -34.29 -24.71
C ILE A 2 15.17 -33.95 -23.33
N PHE A 3 16.32 -33.28 -23.32
CA PHE A 3 16.86 -32.71 -22.09
C PHE A 3 15.95 -31.51 -21.70
N VAL A 4 15.04 -31.71 -20.77
CA VAL A 4 14.32 -30.61 -20.10
C VAL A 4 15.39 -29.88 -19.28
N ARG A 5 15.87 -28.75 -19.81
CA ARG A 5 16.75 -27.84 -19.07
C ARG A 5 15.92 -27.14 -17.98
N MET A 6 16.16 -27.53 -16.73
CA MET A 6 15.62 -26.77 -15.58
C MET A 6 16.32 -25.42 -15.48
N ILE A 7 15.62 -24.34 -15.84
CA ILE A 7 16.07 -22.98 -15.54
C ILE A 7 16.12 -22.84 -14.02
N LYS A 8 17.28 -22.46 -13.49
CA LYS A 8 17.47 -22.32 -12.04
C LYS A 8 16.62 -21.15 -11.51
N VAL A 9 15.50 -21.46 -10.85
CA VAL A 9 14.75 -20.49 -10.07
C VAL A 9 15.49 -20.28 -8.74
N GLY A 10 16.14 -19.14 -8.59
CA GLY A 10 16.91 -18.82 -7.39
C GLY A 10 16.02 -18.27 -6.27
N ASN A 11 15.46 -19.15 -5.44
CA ASN A 11 14.72 -18.75 -4.23
C ASN A 11 15.61 -18.47 -3.01
N ASN A 12 16.92 -18.57 -3.15
CA ASN A 12 17.82 -18.40 -2.01
C ASN A 12 18.29 -16.96 -1.88
N PRO A 13 17.87 -16.19 -0.85
CA PRO A 13 18.29 -14.80 -0.65
C PRO A 13 19.82 -14.64 -0.50
N HIS A 14 20.55 -15.72 -0.28
CA HIS A 14 22.01 -15.74 -0.19
C HIS A 14 22.74 -15.82 -1.55
N SER A 15 22.02 -16.06 -2.66
CA SER A 15 22.59 -16.12 -4.02
C SER A 15 22.51 -14.79 -4.79
N LEU A 16 22.19 -13.70 -4.11
CA LEU A 16 22.07 -12.39 -4.75
C LEU A 16 23.44 -11.83 -5.13
N PRO A 17 23.51 -11.04 -6.23
CA PRO A 17 24.77 -10.44 -6.67
C PRO A 17 25.28 -9.49 -5.60
N PHE A 18 26.52 -9.61 -5.26
CA PHE A 18 27.12 -8.74 -4.26
C PHE A 18 28.40 -8.16 -4.80
N PHE A 19 28.57 -6.87 -4.54
CA PHE A 19 29.86 -6.22 -4.65
C PHE A 19 30.87 -6.96 -3.76
N LYS A 20 31.44 -8.07 -4.26
CA LYS A 20 32.53 -8.80 -3.61
C LYS A 20 33.79 -7.98 -3.50
N SER A 21 33.74 -6.70 -3.91
CA SER A 21 34.91 -5.88 -4.06
C SER A 21 35.54 -5.55 -2.70
N LEU A 22 36.85 -5.74 -2.62
CA LEU A 22 37.73 -5.19 -1.56
C LEU A 22 37.45 -3.71 -1.25
N LYS A 23 36.83 -2.98 -2.20
CA LYS A 23 36.47 -1.57 -2.08
C LYS A 23 35.37 -1.33 -1.04
N VAL A 24 34.33 -2.18 -0.99
CA VAL A 24 33.27 -2.07 0.04
C VAL A 24 33.82 -2.39 1.42
N GLN A 25 34.71 -3.38 1.51
CA GLN A 25 35.41 -3.70 2.77
C GLN A 25 36.26 -2.54 3.23
N LYS A 26 37.10 -1.97 2.36
CA LYS A 26 37.93 -0.80 2.69
C LYS A 26 37.10 0.42 3.15
N LEU A 27 35.98 0.68 2.48
CA LEU A 27 35.06 1.73 2.91
C LEU A 27 34.44 1.41 4.29
N ARG A 28 34.08 0.16 4.54
CA ARG A 28 33.56 -0.27 5.85
C ARG A 28 34.58 -0.05 6.97
N ASP A 29 35.84 -0.37 6.70
CA ASP A 29 36.95 -0.24 7.65
C ASP A 29 37.32 1.23 7.92
N SER A 30 37.24 2.09 6.89
CA SER A 30 37.52 3.54 7.06
C SER A 30 36.50 4.25 7.98
N PHE A 31 35.24 3.80 7.99
CA PHE A 31 34.21 4.36 8.89
C PHE A 31 34.37 3.94 10.35
N ALA A 32 35.16 2.92 10.64
CA ALA A 32 35.39 2.46 12.01
C ALA A 32 36.27 3.44 12.81
N GLN A 33 37.05 4.25 12.14
CA GLN A 33 38.12 5.05 12.79
C GLN A 33 37.88 6.56 12.83
N ASN A 34 37.15 7.16 11.82
CA ASN A 34 36.97 8.62 11.76
C ASN A 34 35.58 9.04 11.25
N LYS A 35 35.13 10.24 11.69
CA LYS A 35 33.93 10.92 11.11
C LYS A 35 34.33 11.59 9.80
N GLU A 36 34.49 10.80 8.73
CA GLU A 36 34.93 11.29 7.45
C GLU A 36 33.75 11.37 6.47
N ARG A 37 33.83 12.35 5.55
CA ARG A 37 32.96 12.46 4.41
C ARG A 37 33.59 11.74 3.25
N ASN A 38 32.96 10.68 2.78
CA ASN A 38 33.42 9.87 1.67
C ASN A 38 32.51 10.04 0.45
N PHE A 39 33.10 9.99 -0.74
CA PHE A 39 32.36 10.10 -2.01
C PHE A 39 32.35 8.75 -2.72
N VAL A 40 31.17 8.35 -3.18
CA VAL A 40 30.96 7.13 -3.93
C VAL A 40 30.30 7.48 -5.25
N ASN A 41 30.92 7.04 -6.37
CA ASN A 41 30.41 7.32 -7.70
C ASN A 41 30.39 6.06 -8.57
N GLY A 42 29.71 6.14 -9.72
CA GLY A 42 29.64 5.06 -10.70
C GLY A 42 28.63 3.97 -10.37
N LEU A 43 27.70 4.20 -9.42
CA LEU A 43 26.56 3.34 -9.13
C LEU A 43 25.31 3.84 -9.86
N TYR A 44 24.60 2.94 -10.57
CA TYR A 44 23.37 3.24 -11.30
C TYR A 44 22.18 2.41 -10.79
N GLY A 45 20.99 3.02 -10.70
CA GLY A 45 19.75 2.35 -10.37
C GLY A 45 19.83 1.53 -9.08
N SER A 46 19.32 0.32 -9.11
CA SER A 46 19.29 -0.57 -7.93
C SER A 46 20.66 -1.01 -7.44
N SER A 47 21.75 -0.78 -8.22
CA SER A 47 23.11 -1.05 -7.73
C SER A 47 23.43 -0.28 -6.44
N LYS A 48 22.82 0.89 -6.23
CA LYS A 48 22.94 1.66 -4.97
C LYS A 48 22.31 0.92 -3.80
N SER A 49 21.12 0.34 -3.98
CA SER A 49 20.44 -0.46 -2.95
C SER A 49 21.26 -1.69 -2.57
N PHE A 50 21.86 -2.38 -3.56
CA PHE A 50 22.74 -3.51 -3.30
C PHE A 50 24.02 -3.10 -2.57
N PHE A 51 24.62 -1.97 -2.96
CA PHE A 51 25.77 -1.39 -2.27
C PHE A 51 25.44 -1.05 -0.81
N VAL A 52 24.33 -0.38 -0.55
CA VAL A 52 23.90 0.00 0.80
C VAL A 52 23.63 -1.25 1.64
N LYS A 53 22.99 -2.27 1.09
CA LYS A 53 22.77 -3.55 1.76
C LYS A 53 24.10 -4.22 2.15
N GLU A 54 25.05 -4.28 1.22
CA GLU A 54 26.36 -4.91 1.51
C GLU A 54 27.17 -4.11 2.51
N LEU A 55 27.10 -2.78 2.47
CA LEU A 55 27.73 -1.90 3.47
C LEU A 55 27.10 -2.10 4.85
N PHE A 56 25.79 -2.34 4.92
CA PHE A 56 25.06 -2.58 6.17
C PHE A 56 25.36 -3.96 6.77
N ARG A 57 25.70 -4.92 5.95
CA ARG A 57 26.04 -6.29 6.39
C ARG A 57 27.14 -6.24 7.44
N ASP A 58 26.95 -6.96 8.54
CA ASP A 58 27.87 -7.01 9.68
C ASP A 58 28.12 -5.66 10.39
N ASN A 59 27.39 -4.60 10.01
CA ASN A 59 27.48 -3.29 10.63
C ASN A 59 26.46 -3.14 11.77
N LYS A 60 26.92 -2.67 12.92
CA LYS A 60 26.07 -2.50 14.11
C LYS A 60 25.46 -1.09 14.24
N ARG A 61 25.59 -0.25 13.22
CA ARG A 61 25.13 1.15 13.22
C ARG A 61 23.74 1.31 12.63
N ILE A 62 23.14 2.45 12.90
CA ILE A 62 21.95 2.94 12.19
C ILE A 62 22.43 3.64 10.94
N PHE A 63 21.77 3.38 9.82
CA PHE A 63 21.97 4.10 8.55
C PHE A 63 20.78 5.01 8.31
N LEU A 64 21.02 6.25 7.94
CA LEU A 64 20.01 7.17 7.41
C LEU A 64 20.35 7.45 5.94
N TRP A 65 19.47 7.01 5.02
CA TRP A 65 19.66 7.22 3.60
C TRP A 65 18.71 8.31 3.11
N ILE A 66 19.26 9.48 2.74
CA ILE A 66 18.54 10.65 2.28
C ILE A 66 18.64 10.70 0.75
N LEU A 67 17.53 10.46 0.09
CA LEU A 67 17.38 10.52 -1.36
C LEU A 67 16.79 11.88 -1.77
N ASN A 68 16.82 12.20 -3.06
CA ASN A 68 16.45 13.54 -3.52
C ASN A 68 14.93 13.80 -3.44
N ASP A 69 14.09 12.76 -3.59
CA ASP A 69 12.64 12.89 -3.61
C ASP A 69 11.96 11.65 -3.04
N LYS A 70 10.66 11.78 -2.75
CA LYS A 70 9.82 10.73 -2.17
C LYS A 70 9.75 9.48 -3.04
N GLU A 71 9.66 9.65 -4.37
CA GLU A 71 9.46 8.54 -5.30
C GLU A 71 10.73 7.69 -5.38
N THR A 72 11.86 8.30 -5.58
CA THR A 72 13.17 7.64 -5.57
C THR A 72 13.43 6.95 -4.22
N ALA A 73 13.09 7.60 -3.12
CA ALA A 73 13.20 7.02 -1.77
C ALA A 73 12.32 5.78 -1.60
N ALA A 74 11.09 5.82 -2.10
CA ALA A 74 10.18 4.68 -2.03
C ALA A 74 10.66 3.49 -2.87
N TYR A 75 11.23 3.72 -4.05
CA TYR A 75 11.80 2.67 -4.88
C TYR A 75 13.01 1.99 -4.24
N HIS A 76 13.97 2.76 -3.72
CA HIS A 76 15.13 2.21 -3.04
C HIS A 76 14.76 1.51 -1.72
N PHE A 77 13.75 2.04 -1.01
CA PHE A 77 13.19 1.34 0.15
C PHE A 77 12.60 -0.01 -0.23
N ASN A 78 11.82 -0.08 -1.32
CA ASN A 78 11.23 -1.31 -1.81
C ASN A 78 12.31 -2.34 -2.22
N ASP A 79 13.40 -1.89 -2.86
CA ASP A 79 14.56 -2.73 -3.14
C ASP A 79 15.12 -3.33 -1.84
N LEU A 80 15.40 -2.50 -0.85
CA LEU A 80 15.95 -2.95 0.43
C LEU A 80 14.98 -3.89 1.17
N GLU A 81 13.69 -3.59 1.19
CA GLU A 81 12.67 -4.45 1.80
C GLU A 81 12.60 -5.83 1.16
N ASN A 82 12.81 -5.91 -0.17
CA ASN A 82 12.88 -7.18 -0.89
C ASN A 82 14.10 -8.03 -0.51
N PHE A 83 15.21 -7.42 -0.10
CA PHE A 83 16.50 -8.10 0.10
C PHE A 83 16.98 -8.20 1.54
N MET A 84 16.30 -7.53 2.47
CA MET A 84 16.66 -7.51 3.89
C MET A 84 15.62 -8.27 4.74
N ASN A 85 15.97 -8.54 6.00
CA ASN A 85 15.02 -9.12 6.92
C ASN A 85 13.95 -8.10 7.33
N LYS A 86 12.77 -8.59 7.72
CA LYS A 86 11.73 -7.76 8.31
C LYS A 86 12.29 -7.03 9.55
N ASN A 87 11.99 -5.74 9.64
CA ASN A 87 12.43 -4.85 10.73
C ASN A 87 13.90 -4.37 10.68
N GLU A 88 14.60 -4.58 9.57
CA GLU A 88 15.93 -4.00 9.34
C GLU A 88 15.87 -2.74 8.47
N CYS A 89 14.79 -2.55 7.68
CA CYS A 89 14.60 -1.39 6.83
C CYS A 89 13.28 -0.69 7.13
N TYR A 90 13.30 0.65 7.17
CA TYR A 90 12.17 1.50 7.49
C TYR A 90 12.09 2.68 6.53
N PHE A 91 10.87 3.08 6.18
CA PHE A 91 10.61 4.27 5.37
C PHE A 91 10.10 5.40 6.26
N PHE A 92 10.82 6.53 6.32
CA PHE A 92 10.47 7.71 7.10
C PHE A 92 9.87 8.79 6.19
N PRO A 93 8.52 8.88 6.08
CA PRO A 93 7.86 9.82 5.19
C PRO A 93 7.63 11.18 5.83
N SER A 94 7.24 12.17 5.01
CA SER A 94 6.60 13.40 5.49
C SER A 94 5.21 13.10 6.04
N SER A 95 4.80 13.75 7.12
CA SER A 95 3.46 13.59 7.72
C SER A 95 2.36 14.23 6.88
N TYR A 96 2.70 15.09 5.93
CA TYR A 96 1.76 15.84 5.10
C TYR A 96 1.40 15.19 3.78
N LYS A 97 0.20 15.50 3.27
CA LYS A 97 -0.20 15.18 1.89
C LYS A 97 0.38 16.21 0.93
N LYS A 98 0.95 15.75 -0.19
CA LYS A 98 1.73 16.55 -1.16
C LYS A 98 0.98 17.76 -1.77
N ASN A 99 -0.34 17.80 -1.77
CA ASN A 99 -1.11 18.80 -2.52
C ASN A 99 -1.51 20.06 -1.72
N ASN A 100 -1.32 20.09 -0.42
CA ASN A 100 -1.75 21.23 0.41
C ASN A 100 -0.62 21.60 1.36
N ALA A 101 0.21 22.50 0.92
CA ALA A 101 1.12 23.32 1.71
C ALA A 101 1.08 23.06 3.24
N PHE A 102 1.51 21.90 3.70
CA PHE A 102 1.69 21.58 5.13
C PHE A 102 0.42 21.75 6.03
N ILE A 103 -0.78 21.66 5.43
CA ILE A 103 -2.05 21.83 6.18
C ILE A 103 -2.66 20.46 6.54
N ASN A 104 -2.77 19.55 5.57
CA ASN A 104 -3.41 18.25 5.77
C ASN A 104 -2.40 17.13 6.01
N THR A 105 -2.51 16.49 7.17
CA THR A 105 -1.67 15.35 7.54
C THR A 105 -2.28 14.03 7.09
N ASP A 106 -1.43 13.01 6.94
CA ASP A 106 -1.80 11.64 6.61
C ASP A 106 -1.58 10.73 7.82
N SER A 107 -2.65 10.07 8.29
CA SER A 107 -2.59 9.22 9.49
C SER A 107 -1.63 8.04 9.33
N GLN A 108 -1.45 7.52 8.10
CA GLN A 108 -0.50 6.44 7.83
C GLN A 108 0.93 6.91 7.94
N ASN A 109 1.24 8.07 7.36
CA ASN A 109 2.57 8.66 7.45
C ASN A 109 2.93 9.03 8.89
N LYS A 110 1.97 9.56 9.67
CA LYS A 110 2.16 9.80 11.11
C LYS A 110 2.49 8.51 11.86
N PHE A 111 1.79 7.43 11.56
CA PHE A 111 2.06 6.12 12.16
C PHE A 111 3.48 5.64 11.85
N LEU A 112 3.91 5.66 10.58
CA LEU A 112 5.27 5.25 10.18
C LEU A 112 6.35 6.10 10.86
N ARG A 113 6.16 7.43 10.91
CA ARG A 113 7.08 8.34 11.60
C ARG A 113 7.17 8.03 13.09
N THR A 114 6.01 7.88 13.76
CA THR A 114 5.93 7.58 15.20
C THR A 114 6.62 6.26 15.54
N GLU A 115 6.43 5.21 14.73
CA GLU A 115 7.09 3.92 14.89
C GLU A 115 8.62 4.06 14.84
N ILE A 116 9.14 4.81 13.88
CA ILE A 116 10.59 5.01 13.71
C ILE A 116 11.15 5.86 14.84
N ILE A 117 10.51 6.96 15.20
CA ILE A 117 10.93 7.84 16.30
C ILE A 117 10.96 7.07 17.63
N LYS A 118 9.93 6.26 17.91
CA LYS A 118 9.91 5.36 19.06
C LYS A 118 11.11 4.41 19.04
N ASN A 119 11.35 3.76 17.90
CA ASN A 119 12.46 2.82 17.76
C ASN A 119 13.84 3.47 17.88
N LEU A 120 14.01 4.72 17.47
CA LEU A 120 15.25 5.48 17.59
C LEU A 120 15.47 5.99 19.02
N SER A 121 14.42 6.22 19.79
CA SER A 121 14.51 6.69 21.19
C SER A 121 14.96 5.60 22.16
N LEU A 122 14.82 4.32 21.79
CA LEU A 122 15.28 3.16 22.55
C LEU A 122 16.71 2.78 22.11
N LYS A 123 17.45 1.99 22.92
CA LYS A 123 18.71 1.35 22.46
C LYS A 123 18.36 0.42 21.29
N SER A 124 18.50 0.93 20.09
CA SER A 124 17.93 0.29 18.90
C SER A 124 18.93 -0.66 18.24
N LYS A 125 18.38 -1.78 17.72
CA LYS A 125 19.12 -2.67 16.82
C LYS A 125 19.54 -1.92 15.55
N PRO A 126 20.61 -2.34 14.87
CA PRO A 126 20.98 -1.79 13.56
C PRO A 126 19.81 -1.77 12.60
N LYS A 127 19.67 -0.73 11.82
CA LYS A 127 18.60 -0.57 10.82
C LYS A 127 18.96 0.46 9.76
N ILE A 128 18.35 0.35 8.60
CA ILE A 128 18.39 1.36 7.54
C ILE A 128 17.08 2.14 7.57
N ILE A 129 17.18 3.46 7.58
CA ILE A 129 16.04 4.37 7.48
C ILE A 129 16.19 5.12 6.16
N VAL A 130 15.23 4.94 5.26
CA VAL A 130 15.19 5.63 3.97
C VAL A 130 14.25 6.83 4.07
N THR A 131 14.70 7.99 3.60
CA THR A 131 13.97 9.25 3.72
C THR A 131 14.31 10.22 2.57
N TYR A 132 13.71 11.40 2.59
CA TYR A 132 13.83 12.45 1.58
C TYR A 132 13.65 13.85 2.21
N PRO A 133 13.99 14.96 1.51
CA PRO A 133 14.06 16.29 2.10
C PRO A 133 12.81 16.75 2.84
N GLU A 134 11.60 16.57 2.25
CA GLU A 134 10.36 17.01 2.87
C GLU A 134 10.05 16.27 4.18
N ALA A 135 10.56 15.06 4.34
CA ALA A 135 10.35 14.29 5.57
C ALA A 135 11.27 14.75 6.70
N ILE A 136 12.53 15.10 6.39
CA ILE A 136 13.48 15.64 7.37
C ILE A 136 13.28 17.13 7.65
N PHE A 137 12.51 17.83 6.80
CA PHE A 137 12.11 19.21 7.00
C PHE A 137 11.25 19.38 8.26
N GLU A 138 10.45 18.38 8.61
CA GLU A 138 9.62 18.35 9.81
C GLU A 138 10.47 17.94 11.02
N LYS A 139 10.50 18.81 12.04
CA LYS A 139 11.14 18.52 13.32
C LYS A 139 10.38 17.46 14.11
N VAL A 140 11.09 16.67 14.88
CA VAL A 140 10.59 15.60 15.75
C VAL A 140 10.61 16.01 17.21
N LEU A 141 9.79 15.39 18.05
CA LEU A 141 9.81 15.61 19.49
C LEU A 141 11.14 15.19 20.11
N ILE A 142 11.64 15.95 21.07
CA ILE A 142 12.83 15.58 21.83
C ILE A 142 12.63 14.28 22.61
N LYS A 143 13.69 13.49 22.81
CA LYS A 143 13.62 12.18 23.48
C LYS A 143 12.95 12.21 24.86
N LYS A 144 13.11 13.30 25.61
CA LYS A 144 12.49 13.49 26.93
C LYS A 144 10.96 13.63 26.82
N ALA A 145 10.48 14.38 25.84
CA ALA A 145 9.04 14.56 25.61
C ALA A 145 8.36 13.24 25.17
N ILE A 146 9.03 12.40 24.39
CA ILE A 146 8.52 11.10 23.97
C ILE A 146 8.29 10.18 25.17
N LYS A 147 9.19 10.17 26.17
CA LYS A 147 9.03 9.36 27.37
C LYS A 147 7.78 9.72 28.16
N ASN A 148 7.39 10.99 28.15
CA ASN A 148 6.21 11.48 28.86
C ASN A 148 4.89 11.27 28.10
N ARG A 149 4.97 10.89 26.80
CA ARG A 149 3.78 10.66 25.95
C ARG A 149 3.46 9.18 25.76
N LYS A 150 3.83 8.36 26.73
CA LYS A 150 3.50 6.94 26.75
C LYS A 150 3.08 6.51 28.13
N PHE A 151 2.17 5.55 28.23
CA PHE A 151 1.80 4.92 29.47
C PHE A 151 1.54 3.43 29.31
N LYS A 152 1.75 2.72 30.39
CA LYS A 152 1.56 1.27 30.43
C LYS A 152 0.22 0.94 31.09
N ILE A 153 -0.47 -0.03 30.52
CA ILE A 153 -1.69 -0.63 31.06
C ILE A 153 -1.42 -2.12 31.24
N SER A 154 -1.83 -2.67 32.40
CA SER A 154 -1.60 -4.08 32.75
C SER A 154 -2.86 -4.72 33.33
N ILE A 155 -3.02 -6.02 33.13
CA ILE A 155 -4.11 -6.79 33.77
C ILE A 155 -3.98 -6.72 35.30
N GLY A 156 -5.10 -6.59 36.00
CA GLY A 156 -5.17 -6.41 37.44
C GLY A 156 -4.92 -5.00 37.94
N GLN A 157 -4.57 -4.08 37.05
CA GLN A 157 -4.39 -2.67 37.39
C GLN A 157 -5.74 -2.00 37.64
N LYS A 158 -5.83 -1.23 38.74
CA LYS A 158 -7.04 -0.46 39.08
C LYS A 158 -6.92 0.95 38.49
N ILE A 159 -7.77 1.28 37.56
CA ILE A 159 -7.84 2.60 36.89
C ILE A 159 -9.32 2.97 36.74
N LYS A 160 -9.72 4.12 37.26
CA LYS A 160 -11.06 4.64 36.97
C LYS A 160 -11.19 4.99 35.49
N LEU A 161 -12.30 4.59 34.86
CA LEU A 161 -12.57 4.86 33.45
C LEU A 161 -12.51 6.37 33.11
N GLU A 162 -12.92 7.24 34.05
CA GLU A 162 -12.85 8.68 33.90
C GLU A 162 -11.41 9.18 33.75
N ASN A 163 -10.50 8.70 34.62
CA ASN A 163 -9.09 9.06 34.55
C ASN A 163 -8.41 8.55 33.28
N LEU A 164 -8.79 7.36 32.80
CA LEU A 164 -8.29 6.84 31.53
C LEU A 164 -8.80 7.69 30.35
N ASN A 165 -10.08 8.09 30.38
CA ASN A 165 -10.68 8.95 29.37
C ASN A 165 -9.99 10.33 29.31
N GLU A 166 -9.77 10.98 30.45
CA GLU A 166 -9.04 12.25 30.53
C GLU A 166 -7.62 12.11 29.97
N ARG A 167 -6.91 11.07 30.37
CA ARG A 167 -5.55 10.83 29.90
C ARG A 167 -5.46 10.56 28.39
N LEU A 168 -6.45 9.91 27.81
CA LEU A 168 -6.51 9.70 26.36
C LEU A 168 -6.74 11.03 25.63
N PHE A 169 -7.57 11.93 26.15
CA PHE A 169 -7.72 13.28 25.59
C PHE A 169 -6.44 14.11 25.74
N GLU A 170 -5.74 14.07 26.87
CA GLU A 170 -4.44 14.71 27.05
C GLU A 170 -3.37 14.20 26.07
N TYR A 171 -3.54 12.98 25.57
CA TYR A 171 -2.66 12.33 24.60
C TYR A 171 -3.13 12.51 23.16
N ASP A 172 -4.10 13.43 22.94
CA ASP A 172 -4.63 13.78 21.62
C ASP A 172 -5.32 12.62 20.90
N PHE A 173 -5.93 11.69 21.64
CA PHE A 173 -6.79 10.66 21.08
C PHE A 173 -8.19 11.22 20.82
N ASN A 174 -8.77 10.85 19.69
CA ASN A 174 -10.14 11.21 19.32
C ASN A 174 -11.12 10.17 19.86
N LYS A 175 -12.15 10.64 20.53
CA LYS A 175 -13.23 9.75 20.99
C LYS A 175 -14.22 9.53 19.86
N GLU A 176 -14.37 8.25 19.50
CA GLU A 176 -15.26 7.79 18.43
C GLU A 176 -16.17 6.68 18.96
N ASP A 177 -17.28 6.44 18.28
CA ASP A 177 -18.16 5.32 18.62
C ASP A 177 -17.47 3.97 18.34
N PHE A 178 -16.63 3.93 17.29
CA PHE A 178 -15.83 2.77 16.90
C PHE A 178 -14.44 3.20 16.47
N VAL A 179 -13.45 2.43 16.91
CA VAL A 179 -12.05 2.66 16.59
C VAL A 179 -11.77 2.20 15.16
N SER A 180 -11.28 3.08 14.30
CA SER A 180 -11.01 2.79 12.89
C SER A 180 -9.58 3.09 12.43
N GLN A 181 -8.87 3.99 13.10
CA GLN A 181 -7.52 4.42 12.76
C GLN A 181 -6.69 4.70 14.00
N PRO A 182 -5.34 4.73 13.90
CA PRO A 182 -4.50 5.15 15.01
C PRO A 182 -4.90 6.53 15.51
N GLY A 183 -4.98 6.67 16.84
CA GLY A 183 -5.46 7.87 17.49
C GLY A 183 -6.94 7.84 17.87
N ASP A 184 -7.71 6.85 17.44
CA ASP A 184 -9.09 6.69 17.88
C ASP A 184 -9.17 5.91 19.18
N PHE A 185 -10.14 6.26 20.03
CA PHE A 185 -10.56 5.42 21.16
C PHE A 185 -12.07 5.43 21.33
N SER A 186 -12.60 4.37 21.93
CA SER A 186 -14.02 4.19 22.21
C SER A 186 -14.23 3.64 23.61
N ILE A 187 -15.22 4.14 24.32
CA ILE A 187 -15.63 3.64 25.64
C ILE A 187 -17.09 3.19 25.57
N ARG A 188 -17.31 1.89 25.79
CA ARG A 188 -18.62 1.25 25.67
C ARG A 188 -18.91 0.37 26.90
N GLY A 189 -19.57 0.95 27.90
CA GLY A 189 -19.77 0.26 29.18
C GLY A 189 -18.43 -0.04 29.86
N GLY A 190 -18.15 -1.30 30.15
CA GLY A 190 -16.87 -1.76 30.72
C GLY A 190 -15.79 -2.09 29.69
N ILE A 191 -15.96 -1.73 28.41
CA ILE A 191 -15.00 -2.00 27.35
C ILE A 191 -14.41 -0.69 26.85
N VAL A 192 -13.09 -0.62 26.78
CA VAL A 192 -12.35 0.48 26.19
C VAL A 192 -11.52 -0.05 25.00
N ASP A 193 -11.82 0.43 23.83
CA ASP A 193 -11.04 0.16 22.61
C ASP A 193 -10.09 1.33 22.36
N ILE A 194 -8.80 1.07 22.14
CA ILE A 194 -7.78 2.10 21.90
C ILE A 194 -6.91 1.70 20.73
N PHE A 195 -6.78 2.58 19.72
CA PHE A 195 -5.83 2.37 18.65
C PHE A 195 -4.59 3.25 18.84
N SER A 196 -3.59 2.69 19.49
CA SER A 196 -2.32 3.37 19.74
C SER A 196 -1.54 3.61 18.44
N TYR A 197 -0.81 4.73 18.35
CA TYR A 197 0.09 5.04 17.23
C TYR A 197 1.30 4.11 17.10
N SER A 198 1.47 3.16 18.02
CA SER A 198 2.58 2.20 17.99
C SER A 198 2.20 0.79 17.56
N ASN A 199 0.94 0.54 17.20
CA ASN A 199 0.44 -0.80 16.94
C ASN A 199 -0.37 -0.87 15.65
N GLN A 200 -0.31 -2.01 14.97
CA GLN A 200 -1.04 -2.25 13.71
C GLN A 200 -2.52 -2.60 13.93
N LEU A 201 -2.87 -3.08 15.11
CA LEU A 201 -4.23 -3.43 15.51
C LEU A 201 -4.61 -2.68 16.79
N PRO A 202 -5.89 -2.29 16.94
CA PRO A 202 -6.38 -1.69 18.18
C PRO A 202 -6.41 -2.69 19.32
N PHE A 203 -6.32 -2.16 20.52
CA PHE A 203 -6.47 -2.91 21.77
C PHE A 203 -7.90 -2.79 22.28
N ARG A 204 -8.44 -3.88 22.76
CA ARG A 204 -9.67 -3.97 23.55
C ARG A 204 -9.32 -4.30 24.97
N ILE A 205 -9.73 -3.46 25.92
CA ILE A 205 -9.49 -3.56 27.34
C ILE A 205 -10.84 -3.74 28.01
N GLU A 206 -11.01 -4.82 28.74
CA GLU A 206 -12.22 -5.09 29.50
C GLU A 206 -12.00 -4.78 30.98
N PHE A 207 -12.98 -4.12 31.56
CA PHE A 207 -12.98 -3.69 32.95
C PHE A 207 -14.07 -4.43 33.74
N PHE A 208 -13.70 -4.91 34.91
CA PHE A 208 -14.65 -5.32 35.94
C PHE A 208 -14.61 -4.26 37.06
N GLY A 209 -15.61 -3.36 37.08
CA GLY A 209 -15.54 -2.16 37.90
C GLY A 209 -14.39 -1.24 37.44
N ASP A 210 -13.46 -0.95 38.36
CA ASP A 210 -12.25 -0.17 38.07
C ASP A 210 -11.00 -1.02 37.76
N GLU A 211 -11.14 -2.36 37.80
CA GLU A 211 -10.02 -3.28 37.57
C GLU A 211 -10.00 -3.83 36.14
N ILE A 212 -8.81 -3.88 35.53
CA ILE A 212 -8.62 -4.40 34.18
C ILE A 212 -8.59 -5.94 34.23
N GLU A 213 -9.60 -6.55 33.61
CA GLU A 213 -9.79 -8.02 33.59
C GLU A 213 -9.03 -8.63 32.38
N SER A 214 -9.13 -8.03 31.21
CA SER A 214 -8.49 -8.56 30.02
C SER A 214 -7.99 -7.47 29.08
N ILE A 215 -6.90 -7.78 28.33
CA ILE A 215 -6.35 -6.94 27.28
C ILE A 215 -6.10 -7.82 26.06
N ARG A 216 -6.67 -7.44 24.91
CA ARG A 216 -6.53 -8.18 23.65
C ARG A 216 -6.49 -7.23 22.45
N THR A 217 -5.85 -7.66 21.36
CA THR A 217 -6.02 -6.99 20.05
C THR A 217 -7.23 -7.54 19.34
N PHE A 218 -7.82 -6.76 18.44
CA PHE A 218 -8.94 -7.19 17.62
C PHE A 218 -8.85 -6.65 16.19
N GLU A 219 -9.48 -7.38 15.27
CA GLU A 219 -9.63 -6.96 13.88
C GLU A 219 -10.73 -5.90 13.76
N ILE A 220 -10.46 -4.79 13.08
CA ILE A 220 -11.41 -3.69 12.94
C ILE A 220 -12.68 -4.13 12.21
N ASP A 221 -12.54 -4.92 11.16
CA ASP A 221 -13.65 -5.34 10.29
C ASP A 221 -14.56 -6.37 10.94
N SER A 222 -13.99 -7.40 11.53
CA SER A 222 -14.74 -8.52 12.13
C SER A 222 -15.08 -8.27 13.59
N GLN A 223 -14.43 -7.29 14.22
CA GLN A 223 -14.48 -7.05 15.67
C GLN A 223 -14.04 -8.27 16.51
N MET A 224 -13.45 -9.28 15.87
CA MET A 224 -12.99 -10.51 16.55
C MET A 224 -11.64 -10.30 17.21
N SER A 225 -11.50 -10.82 18.42
CA SER A 225 -10.25 -10.78 19.18
C SER A 225 -9.20 -11.68 18.53
N ASN A 226 -7.95 -11.20 18.51
CA ASN A 226 -6.83 -11.92 17.90
C ASN A 226 -5.85 -12.45 18.94
N LYS A 227 -5.15 -11.58 19.68
CA LYS A 227 -4.11 -11.95 20.65
C LYS A 227 -4.38 -11.30 22.00
N THR A 228 -4.05 -12.02 23.08
CA THR A 228 -4.12 -11.53 24.48
C THR A 228 -2.77 -11.05 24.95
N PHE A 229 -2.76 -10.05 25.85
CA PHE A 229 -1.55 -9.42 26.39
C PHE A 229 -1.69 -9.27 27.91
N LYS A 230 -0.60 -9.49 28.65
CA LYS A 230 -0.54 -9.21 30.09
C LYS A 230 -0.40 -7.71 30.37
N SER A 231 0.28 -7.00 29.49
CA SER A 231 0.42 -5.54 29.54
C SER A 231 0.68 -4.96 28.15
N ILE A 232 0.25 -3.72 27.95
CA ILE A 232 0.44 -2.96 26.71
C ILE A 232 1.01 -1.58 27.03
N GLU A 233 1.65 -0.98 26.03
CA GLU A 233 2.09 0.41 26.08
C GLU A 233 1.28 1.23 25.06
N ILE A 234 0.58 2.24 25.53
CA ILE A 234 -0.15 3.20 24.70
C ILE A 234 0.75 4.40 24.43
N LEU A 235 0.90 4.73 23.16
CA LEU A 235 1.70 5.85 22.69
C LEU A 235 0.77 6.90 22.05
N ALA A 236 0.96 8.16 22.45
CA ALA A 236 0.25 9.31 21.91
C ALA A 236 0.68 9.65 20.48
N ASP A 237 -0.02 10.58 19.83
CA ASP A 237 0.42 11.20 18.58
C ASP A 237 1.69 12.03 18.82
N LEU A 238 2.84 11.52 18.34
CA LEU A 238 4.11 12.25 18.42
C LEU A 238 4.23 13.35 17.37
N GLU A 239 3.35 13.36 16.37
CA GLU A 239 3.34 14.32 15.27
C GLU A 239 2.29 15.44 15.47
N ASN A 240 1.59 15.47 16.61
CA ASN A 240 0.65 16.56 16.90
C ASN A 240 1.41 17.89 17.06
N LYS A 241 1.08 18.87 16.22
CA LYS A 241 1.75 20.17 16.13
C LYS A 241 1.12 21.26 16.99
N ASN A 242 -0.06 20.98 17.55
CA ASN A 242 -0.74 21.90 18.46
C ASN A 242 -0.15 21.88 19.89
N SER A 243 0.73 20.94 20.17
CA SER A 243 1.39 20.86 21.49
C SER A 243 2.63 21.79 21.53
N ILE A 244 2.68 22.63 22.58
CA ILE A 244 3.81 23.57 22.89
C ILE A 244 5.10 22.82 23.27
N GLN A 245 5.32 21.63 22.78
CA GLN A 245 6.48 20.80 23.17
C GLN A 245 7.70 21.11 22.31
N SER A 246 8.87 21.09 22.95
CA SER A 246 10.15 21.32 22.26
C SER A 246 10.41 20.24 21.20
N ARG A 247 10.78 20.66 20.01
CA ARG A 247 11.14 19.81 18.88
C ARG A 247 12.54 20.10 18.42
N GLU A 248 13.20 19.08 17.91
CA GLU A 248 14.55 19.16 17.36
C GLU A 248 14.59 18.62 15.92
N SER A 249 15.63 18.97 15.17
CA SER A 249 15.80 18.39 13.83
C SER A 249 16.02 16.87 13.92
N LEU A 250 15.68 16.14 12.87
CA LEU A 250 15.98 14.70 12.82
C LEU A 250 17.49 14.47 12.99
N MET A 251 18.33 15.37 12.49
CA MET A 251 19.79 15.29 12.62
C MET A 251 20.25 15.39 14.08
N ASP A 252 19.66 16.28 14.87
CA ASP A 252 19.99 16.41 16.30
C ASP A 252 19.44 15.25 17.13
N PHE A 253 18.32 14.64 16.67
CA PHE A 253 17.70 13.49 17.32
C PHE A 253 18.51 12.20 17.18
N LEU A 254 19.24 12.05 16.07
CA LEU A 254 20.03 10.85 15.77
C LEU A 254 21.26 10.71 16.70
N ASN A 255 21.71 9.45 16.87
CA ASN A 255 22.98 9.19 17.53
C ASN A 255 24.13 9.60 16.59
N PRO A 256 25.18 10.28 17.08
CA PRO A 256 26.38 10.62 16.30
C PRO A 256 27.11 9.45 15.63
N GLU A 257 26.85 8.21 16.08
CA GLU A 257 27.37 7.00 15.44
C GLU A 257 26.60 6.60 14.18
N THR A 258 25.48 7.26 13.86
CA THR A 258 24.68 7.00 12.65
C THR A 258 25.52 7.29 11.41
N LEU A 259 25.45 6.38 10.42
CA LEU A 259 26.03 6.61 9.10
C LEU A 259 24.98 7.29 8.20
N ILE A 260 25.32 8.45 7.66
CA ILE A 260 24.47 9.19 6.72
C ILE A 260 24.87 8.82 5.29
N LEU A 261 23.89 8.37 4.52
CA LEU A 261 24.00 8.16 3.09
C LEU A 261 23.18 9.25 2.40
N ILE A 262 23.72 9.97 1.44
CA ILE A 262 23.05 11.09 0.81
C ILE A 262 23.37 11.16 -0.69
N GLU A 263 22.36 11.42 -1.52
CA GLU A 263 22.54 11.56 -2.96
C GLU A 263 23.28 12.85 -3.35
N ASN A 264 22.80 13.97 -2.82
CA ASN A 264 23.36 15.29 -3.07
C ASN A 264 23.05 16.22 -1.90
N SER A 265 24.06 16.51 -1.10
CA SER A 265 23.91 17.34 0.11
C SER A 265 23.52 18.79 -0.18
N LEU A 266 24.00 19.36 -1.28
CA LEU A 266 23.65 20.73 -1.70
C LEU A 266 22.18 20.79 -2.12
N TYR A 267 21.72 19.84 -2.94
CA TYR A 267 20.33 19.75 -3.35
C TYR A 267 19.37 19.63 -2.15
N VAL A 268 19.69 18.74 -1.21
CA VAL A 268 18.89 18.59 0.02
C VAL A 268 18.83 19.87 0.82
N GLN A 269 19.96 20.56 0.96
CA GLN A 269 20.01 21.85 1.67
C GLN A 269 19.15 22.91 0.99
N ASP A 270 19.20 23.00 -0.34
CA ASP A 270 18.42 23.97 -1.11
C ASP A 270 16.91 23.66 -1.04
N GLU A 271 16.51 22.38 -1.11
CA GLU A 271 15.12 21.98 -0.93
C GLU A 271 14.58 22.33 0.46
N LEU A 272 15.37 22.12 1.51
CA LEU A 272 14.99 22.52 2.88
C LEU A 272 14.81 24.03 3.00
N ARG A 273 15.71 24.83 2.40
CA ARG A 273 15.62 26.30 2.39
C ARG A 273 14.42 26.80 1.62
N ASN A 274 14.18 26.23 0.42
CA ASN A 274 13.05 26.58 -0.43
C ASN A 274 11.71 26.26 0.24
N SER A 275 11.59 25.07 0.85
CA SER A 275 10.41 24.69 1.63
C SER A 275 10.14 25.65 2.78
N TYR A 276 11.21 26.06 3.49
CA TYR A 276 11.08 27.02 4.58
C TYR A 276 10.65 28.42 4.08
N LYS A 277 11.22 28.89 2.95
CA LYS A 277 10.86 30.18 2.33
C LYS A 277 9.40 30.18 1.89
N LEU A 278 8.97 29.14 1.20
CA LEU A 278 7.57 29.00 0.76
C LEU A 278 6.56 29.00 1.92
N LEU A 279 6.89 28.32 3.02
CA LEU A 279 6.08 28.37 4.23
C LEU A 279 6.00 29.77 4.82
N LYS A 280 7.13 30.44 4.93
CA LYS A 280 7.20 31.80 5.48
C LYS A 280 6.38 32.79 4.62
N GLU A 281 6.40 32.67 3.31
CA GLU A 281 5.62 33.51 2.37
C GLU A 281 4.10 33.25 2.52
N LYS A 282 3.68 32.04 2.72
CA LYS A 282 2.27 31.69 2.90
C LYS A 282 1.73 32.09 4.28
N THR A 283 2.55 32.08 5.31
CA THR A 283 2.16 32.46 6.69
C THR A 283 1.95 33.97 6.82
N TYR A 284 2.35 34.78 5.84
CA TYR A 284 2.02 36.21 5.82
C TYR A 284 0.55 36.51 5.56
N SER A 285 -0.22 35.57 4.99
CA SER A 285 -1.65 35.71 4.76
C SER A 285 -2.54 35.19 5.89
N ASP A 286 -2.02 34.32 6.77
CA ASP A 286 -2.74 33.76 7.92
C ASP A 286 -1.93 33.97 9.19
N GLU A 287 -2.57 34.45 10.26
CA GLU A 287 -1.99 34.82 11.58
C GLU A 287 -1.38 33.66 12.38
N ILE A 288 -0.78 32.67 11.73
CA ILE A 288 -0.03 31.62 12.43
C ILE A 288 1.31 32.22 12.87
N GLU A 289 1.46 32.42 14.16
CA GLU A 289 2.57 33.03 14.84
C GLU A 289 3.93 32.56 14.30
N LYS A 290 4.78 33.51 13.92
CA LYS A 290 6.15 33.28 13.39
C LYS A 290 7.03 32.44 14.32
N GLU A 291 6.76 32.43 15.62
CA GLU A 291 7.48 31.62 16.62
C GLU A 291 7.24 30.12 16.45
N ASN A 292 6.04 29.70 15.98
CA ASN A 292 5.72 28.29 15.78
C ASN A 292 6.45 27.65 14.58
N LEU A 293 6.77 28.41 13.53
CA LEU A 293 7.46 27.86 12.35
C LEU A 293 8.85 27.30 12.68
N ASN A 294 9.65 28.04 13.47
CA ASN A 294 10.97 27.60 13.86
C ASN A 294 10.95 26.38 14.79
N ASN A 295 9.87 26.21 15.57
CA ASN A 295 9.70 25.03 16.41
C ASN A 295 9.30 23.80 15.62
N LEU A 296 8.49 23.96 14.58
CA LEU A 296 7.91 22.84 13.80
C LEU A 296 8.79 22.40 12.64
N PHE A 297 9.54 23.31 12.03
CA PHE A 297 10.27 23.04 10.80
C PHE A 297 11.77 23.40 10.88
N TYR A 298 12.55 22.63 10.14
CA TYR A 298 14.00 22.81 10.04
C TYR A 298 14.33 23.73 8.87
N ASN A 299 14.98 24.87 9.11
CA ASN A 299 15.24 25.89 8.08
C ASN A 299 16.36 25.54 7.08
N GLY A 300 17.08 24.44 7.29
CA GLY A 300 18.13 23.94 6.42
C GLY A 300 19.42 24.79 6.36
N LYS A 301 19.50 25.94 7.06
CA LYS A 301 20.68 26.83 6.97
C LYS A 301 21.98 26.13 7.35
N ASN A 302 21.94 25.31 8.39
CA ASN A 302 23.10 24.63 8.95
C ASN A 302 23.20 23.16 8.55
N PHE A 303 22.44 22.71 7.56
CA PHE A 303 22.35 21.29 7.19
C PHE A 303 23.73 20.65 6.94
N ASN A 304 24.59 21.31 6.17
CA ASN A 304 25.96 20.81 5.90
C ASN A 304 26.85 20.80 7.15
N LEU A 305 26.66 21.73 8.09
CA LEU A 305 27.34 21.71 9.37
C LEU A 305 26.84 20.56 10.25
N ASP A 306 25.53 20.29 10.21
CA ASP A 306 24.94 19.17 10.95
C ASP A 306 25.41 17.82 10.38
N LEU A 307 25.59 17.71 9.05
CA LEU A 307 26.17 16.53 8.43
C LEU A 307 27.58 16.20 8.95
N ASN A 308 28.40 17.21 9.26
CA ASN A 308 29.75 17.01 9.77
C ASN A 308 29.79 16.36 11.18
N LYS A 309 28.64 16.25 11.85
CA LYS A 309 28.50 15.50 13.12
C LYS A 309 28.60 14.00 12.93
N PHE A 310 28.43 13.50 11.66
CA PHE A 310 28.29 12.10 11.31
C PHE A 310 29.34 11.65 10.31
N SER A 311 29.60 10.35 10.28
CA SER A 311 30.23 9.73 9.11
C SER A 311 29.24 9.79 7.94
N THR A 312 29.69 10.24 6.76
CA THR A 312 28.80 10.50 5.63
C THR A 312 29.34 9.89 4.35
N ILE A 313 28.46 9.26 3.57
CA ILE A 313 28.72 8.85 2.18
C ILE A 313 27.81 9.68 1.26
N GLU A 314 28.43 10.40 0.34
CA GLU A 314 27.71 11.13 -0.71
C GLU A 314 27.89 10.43 -2.05
N PHE A 315 26.74 10.16 -2.75
CA PHE A 315 26.74 9.51 -4.07
C PHE A 315 26.99 10.54 -5.19
N LYS A 316 28.17 11.12 -5.21
CA LYS A 316 28.56 12.18 -6.11
C LYS A 316 29.93 11.89 -6.74
N LYS A 317 30.09 12.29 -8.00
CA LYS A 317 31.40 12.29 -8.64
C LYS A 317 32.18 13.51 -8.17
N GLU A 318 33.29 13.29 -7.51
CA GLU A 318 34.25 14.34 -7.19
C GLU A 318 35.05 14.70 -8.45
N ILE A 319 35.33 16.00 -8.65
CA ILE A 319 36.07 16.49 -9.80
C ILE A 319 37.47 15.84 -9.79
N ASN A 320 37.88 15.20 -10.91
CA ASN A 320 39.16 14.53 -11.10
C ASN A 320 39.38 13.18 -10.38
N THR A 321 38.36 12.58 -9.75
CA THR A 321 38.49 11.21 -9.23
C THR A 321 37.92 10.19 -10.24
N PRO A 322 38.61 9.05 -10.47
CA PRO A 322 38.06 7.96 -11.28
C PRO A 322 36.82 7.37 -10.62
N ALA A 323 35.91 6.84 -11.42
CA ALA A 323 34.72 6.18 -10.90
C ALA A 323 35.12 5.00 -10.01
N LEU A 324 34.62 5.01 -8.77
CA LEU A 324 34.89 3.93 -7.80
C LEU A 324 34.25 2.61 -8.25
N PHE A 325 33.03 2.71 -8.83
CA PHE A 325 32.29 1.60 -9.41
C PHE A 325 32.02 1.85 -10.91
N GLN A 326 31.78 0.77 -11.67
CA GLN A 326 31.52 0.83 -13.11
C GLN A 326 30.22 0.13 -13.43
N THR A 327 29.12 0.66 -12.89
CA THR A 327 27.79 0.18 -13.24
C THR A 327 27.16 1.09 -14.30
N ILE A 328 26.51 0.47 -15.27
CA ILE A 328 25.78 1.14 -16.33
C ILE A 328 24.31 0.72 -16.34
N PRO A 329 23.39 1.54 -16.90
CA PRO A 329 21.98 1.17 -16.99
C PRO A 329 21.75 -0.08 -17.83
N GLN A 330 20.65 -0.76 -17.56
CA GLN A 330 20.10 -1.79 -18.43
C GLN A 330 19.83 -1.21 -19.83
N PRO A 331 20.16 -1.93 -20.93
CA PRO A 331 19.78 -1.51 -22.27
C PRO A 331 18.26 -1.45 -22.45
N ALA A 332 17.79 -0.52 -23.24
CA ALA A 332 16.39 -0.49 -23.65
C ALA A 332 16.16 -1.60 -24.71
N PHE A 333 15.24 -2.50 -24.40
CA PHE A 333 14.92 -3.61 -25.30
C PHE A 333 13.72 -3.32 -26.19
N ASN A 334 12.95 -2.27 -25.91
CA ASN A 334 11.78 -1.84 -26.70
C ASN A 334 10.80 -3.01 -26.97
N LYS A 335 10.62 -3.85 -25.98
CA LYS A 335 9.78 -5.08 -26.04
C LYS A 335 10.21 -6.11 -27.10
N LYS A 336 11.42 -5.98 -27.65
CA LYS A 336 11.95 -6.91 -28.68
C LYS A 336 12.76 -8.02 -28.01
N PHE A 337 12.19 -9.20 -27.94
CA PHE A 337 12.85 -10.36 -27.31
C PHE A 337 14.13 -10.79 -28.03
N ASP A 338 14.16 -10.70 -29.36
CA ASP A 338 15.37 -11.00 -30.15
C ASP A 338 16.56 -10.14 -29.73
N LEU A 339 16.29 -8.88 -29.37
CA LEU A 339 17.33 -7.96 -28.90
C LEU A 339 17.80 -8.38 -27.50
N LEU A 340 16.87 -8.71 -26.60
CA LEU A 340 17.19 -9.23 -25.27
C LEU A 340 18.09 -10.46 -25.37
N ILE A 341 17.72 -11.43 -26.21
CA ILE A 341 18.45 -12.69 -26.40
C ILE A 341 19.87 -12.42 -26.90
N LYS A 342 20.03 -11.55 -27.91
CA LYS A 342 21.36 -11.16 -28.41
C LYS A 342 22.26 -10.59 -27.30
N TYR A 343 21.69 -9.76 -26.43
CA TYR A 343 22.44 -9.24 -25.29
C TYR A 343 22.77 -10.31 -24.26
N LEU A 344 21.84 -11.23 -23.95
CA LEU A 344 22.08 -12.33 -23.01
C LEU A 344 23.19 -13.26 -23.52
N ILE A 345 23.18 -13.62 -24.80
CA ILE A 345 24.24 -14.43 -25.45
C ILE A 345 25.59 -13.71 -25.31
N LYS A 346 25.65 -12.43 -25.69
CA LYS A 346 26.86 -11.60 -25.59
C LYS A 346 27.44 -11.55 -24.17
N PHE A 347 26.58 -11.48 -23.14
CA PHE A 347 27.02 -11.46 -21.75
C PHE A 347 27.44 -12.86 -21.28
N HIS A 348 26.75 -13.90 -21.73
CA HIS A 348 27.10 -15.28 -21.42
C HIS A 348 28.48 -15.64 -21.97
N GLU A 349 28.77 -15.33 -23.24
CA GLU A 349 30.08 -15.54 -23.88
C GLU A 349 31.22 -14.82 -23.14
N LYS A 350 30.92 -13.71 -22.47
CA LYS A 350 31.88 -12.95 -21.64
C LYS A 350 31.92 -13.40 -20.18
N GLU A 351 31.26 -14.51 -19.86
CA GLU A 351 31.20 -15.09 -18.51
C GLU A 351 30.55 -14.21 -17.47
N TYR A 352 29.54 -13.39 -17.86
CA TYR A 352 28.75 -12.64 -16.90
C TYR A 352 27.72 -13.54 -16.20
N SER A 353 27.54 -13.33 -14.91
CA SER A 353 26.41 -13.90 -14.18
C SER A 353 25.15 -13.09 -14.50
N ILE A 354 24.17 -13.73 -15.13
CA ILE A 354 22.96 -13.05 -15.61
C ILE A 354 21.80 -13.36 -14.69
N ARG A 355 21.14 -12.31 -14.16
CA ARG A 355 19.97 -12.40 -13.31
C ARG A 355 18.86 -11.51 -13.86
N ILE A 356 17.64 -12.03 -13.90
CA ILE A 356 16.45 -11.26 -14.25
C ILE A 356 15.54 -11.23 -13.03
N PHE A 357 15.24 -10.04 -12.55
CA PHE A 357 14.36 -9.79 -11.43
C PHE A 357 12.95 -9.63 -11.94
N CYS A 358 12.03 -10.48 -11.46
CA CYS A 358 10.64 -10.56 -11.90
C CYS A 358 9.71 -10.15 -10.77
N SER A 359 8.73 -9.31 -11.08
CA SER A 359 7.77 -8.78 -10.11
C SER A 359 6.81 -9.84 -9.57
N SER A 360 6.61 -10.96 -10.29
CA SER A 360 5.71 -12.05 -9.91
C SER A 360 6.12 -13.38 -10.50
N LYS A 361 5.59 -14.46 -9.91
CA LYS A 361 5.77 -15.83 -10.41
C LYS A 361 5.26 -16.02 -11.85
N ASN A 362 4.19 -15.29 -12.21
CA ASN A 362 3.66 -15.34 -13.58
C ASN A 362 4.69 -14.80 -14.60
N GLN A 363 5.45 -13.77 -14.22
CA GLN A 363 6.52 -13.26 -15.09
C GLN A 363 7.66 -14.28 -15.24
N ILE A 364 8.01 -14.99 -14.18
CA ILE A 364 8.98 -16.09 -14.24
C ILE A 364 8.52 -17.16 -15.22
N ASN A 365 7.25 -17.59 -15.13
CA ASN A 365 6.70 -18.59 -16.05
C ASN A 365 6.75 -18.11 -17.50
N ARG A 366 6.43 -16.84 -17.75
CA ARG A 366 6.51 -16.25 -19.10
C ARG A 366 7.93 -16.24 -19.65
N PHE A 367 8.94 -15.89 -18.84
CA PHE A 367 10.32 -15.96 -19.26
C PHE A 367 10.76 -17.39 -19.54
N ASN A 368 10.34 -18.37 -18.71
CA ASN A 368 10.63 -19.78 -18.94
C ASN A 368 10.10 -20.23 -20.31
N GLU A 369 8.84 -19.92 -20.61
CA GLU A 369 8.23 -20.26 -21.90
C GLU A 369 8.92 -19.59 -23.10
N ILE A 370 9.38 -18.35 -22.92
CA ILE A 370 10.15 -17.64 -23.96
C ILE A 370 11.51 -18.30 -24.18
N PHE A 371 12.22 -18.63 -23.09
CA PHE A 371 13.56 -19.23 -23.18
C PHE A 371 13.54 -20.70 -23.61
N GLU A 372 12.47 -21.47 -23.33
CA GLU A 372 12.30 -22.85 -23.82
C GLU A 372 12.17 -22.92 -25.34
N LYS A 373 11.64 -21.88 -25.99
CA LYS A 373 11.47 -21.82 -27.45
C LYS A 373 12.73 -21.40 -28.20
N ILE A 374 13.76 -20.99 -27.47
CA ILE A 374 15.01 -20.47 -28.05
C ILE A 374 16.09 -21.55 -27.95
N GLU A 375 16.63 -21.94 -29.09
CA GLU A 375 17.81 -22.83 -29.19
C GLU A 375 19.10 -22.08 -28.77
N SER A 376 19.18 -21.64 -27.51
CA SER A 376 20.39 -21.04 -26.97
C SER A 376 20.80 -21.67 -25.66
N ASP A 377 22.10 -21.72 -25.40
CA ASP A 377 22.68 -22.29 -24.16
C ASP A 377 22.56 -21.31 -22.97
N VAL A 378 21.98 -20.16 -23.17
CA VAL A 378 21.86 -19.10 -22.14
C VAL A 378 20.69 -19.38 -21.23
N SER A 379 20.95 -19.62 -19.94
CA SER A 379 19.93 -19.79 -18.92
C SER A 379 20.12 -18.72 -17.81
N PRO A 380 19.45 -17.57 -17.90
CA PRO A 380 19.51 -16.56 -16.84
C PRO A 380 18.88 -17.08 -15.54
N ILE A 381 19.36 -16.61 -14.40
CA ILE A 381 18.74 -16.89 -13.10
C ILE A 381 17.54 -15.98 -12.94
N LEU A 382 16.33 -16.55 -12.87
CA LEU A 382 15.10 -15.79 -12.63
C LEU A 382 14.84 -15.68 -11.12
N ILE A 383 14.57 -14.47 -10.65
CA ILE A 383 14.39 -14.17 -9.22
C ILE A 383 13.01 -13.51 -9.03
N GLU A 384 12.15 -14.10 -8.19
CA GLU A 384 10.82 -13.55 -7.86
C GLU A 384 10.95 -12.38 -6.85
N LYS A 385 11.56 -11.30 -7.29
CA LYS A 385 11.68 -10.03 -6.57
C LYS A 385 11.84 -8.90 -7.58
N SER A 386 11.16 -7.79 -7.36
CA SER A 386 11.35 -6.59 -8.20
C SER A 386 12.54 -5.76 -7.72
N ILE A 387 13.15 -5.05 -8.66
CA ILE A 387 14.17 -4.02 -8.40
C ILE A 387 13.76 -2.72 -9.11
N TYR A 388 14.20 -1.58 -8.60
CA TYR A 388 13.86 -0.26 -9.14
C TYR A 388 14.31 -0.06 -10.58
N LYS A 389 15.60 -0.29 -10.87
CA LYS A 389 16.19 -0.20 -12.21
C LYS A 389 17.27 -1.24 -12.38
N GLY A 390 17.27 -1.90 -13.52
CA GLY A 390 18.30 -2.86 -13.89
C GLY A 390 19.66 -2.18 -14.13
N PHE A 391 20.73 -2.94 -13.97
CA PHE A 391 22.09 -2.46 -14.15
C PHE A 391 23.03 -3.57 -14.60
N ILE A 392 24.18 -3.19 -15.16
CA ILE A 392 25.27 -4.06 -15.52
C ILE A 392 26.50 -3.61 -14.71
N ASN A 393 27.11 -4.51 -13.97
CA ASN A 393 28.36 -4.28 -13.25
C ASN A 393 29.53 -4.95 -14.00
N HIS A 394 30.32 -4.13 -14.66
CA HIS A 394 31.45 -4.63 -15.44
C HIS A 394 32.62 -5.12 -14.60
N GLN A 395 32.77 -4.62 -13.37
CA GLN A 395 33.88 -5.03 -12.49
C GLN A 395 33.70 -6.44 -11.94
N ASP A 396 32.47 -6.76 -11.54
CA ASP A 396 32.14 -8.07 -10.98
C ASP A 396 31.54 -9.03 -12.01
N LYS A 397 31.46 -8.62 -13.29
CA LYS A 397 30.83 -9.37 -14.40
C LYS A 397 29.41 -9.81 -14.06
N GLU A 398 28.57 -8.90 -13.57
CA GLU A 398 27.20 -9.18 -13.20
C GLU A 398 26.20 -8.37 -14.02
N VAL A 399 25.14 -9.01 -14.46
CA VAL A 399 23.98 -8.40 -15.15
C VAL A 399 22.76 -8.63 -14.29
N CYS A 400 22.10 -7.53 -13.92
CA CYS A 400 20.87 -7.53 -13.16
C CYS A 400 19.82 -6.76 -13.97
N PHE A 401 18.94 -7.47 -14.65
CA PHE A 401 17.87 -6.90 -15.42
C PHE A 401 16.56 -6.90 -14.64
N SER A 402 15.74 -5.89 -14.85
CA SER A 402 14.38 -5.80 -14.31
C SER A 402 13.35 -6.12 -15.41
N ASP A 403 12.34 -6.90 -15.08
CA ASP A 403 11.28 -7.28 -16.02
C ASP A 403 10.48 -6.08 -16.50
N HIS A 404 10.21 -5.10 -15.63
CA HIS A 404 9.44 -3.93 -16.01
C HIS A 404 10.16 -3.03 -17.02
N GLU A 405 11.50 -2.91 -16.97
CA GLU A 405 12.26 -2.19 -18.00
C GLU A 405 12.37 -3.00 -19.31
N ILE A 406 12.45 -4.35 -19.25
CA ILE A 406 12.42 -5.21 -20.45
C ILE A 406 11.11 -5.02 -21.22
N PHE A 407 9.97 -4.96 -20.50
CA PHE A 407 8.64 -4.86 -21.07
C PHE A 407 8.13 -3.42 -21.15
N GLU A 408 8.93 -2.40 -20.78
CA GLU A 408 8.54 -1.00 -20.70
C GLU A 408 7.25 -0.80 -19.88
N ARG A 409 7.17 -1.43 -18.70
CA ARG A 409 6.05 -1.33 -17.78
C ARG A 409 6.29 -0.26 -16.75
N TYR A 410 5.20 0.33 -16.26
CA TYR A 410 5.27 1.19 -15.09
C TYR A 410 5.52 0.35 -13.83
N HIS A 411 6.66 0.57 -13.19
CA HIS A 411 6.98 -0.08 -11.92
C HIS A 411 6.27 0.61 -10.76
N LYS A 412 5.47 -0.15 -10.00
CA LYS A 412 4.76 0.36 -8.82
C LYS A 412 5.47 -0.10 -7.56
N PHE A 413 5.91 0.85 -6.75
CA PHE A 413 6.41 0.54 -5.42
C PHE A 413 5.26 0.31 -4.43
N ASN A 414 5.44 -0.61 -3.49
CA ASN A 414 4.51 -0.88 -2.41
C ASN A 414 5.18 -0.53 -1.09
N ILE A 415 4.84 0.62 -0.51
CA ILE A 415 5.20 0.89 0.88
C ILE A 415 4.20 0.12 1.75
N ARG A 416 4.69 -0.83 2.56
CA ARG A 416 3.84 -1.53 3.52
C ARG A 416 3.33 -0.51 4.53
N THR A 417 2.06 -0.19 4.42
CA THR A 417 1.36 0.63 5.40
C THR A 417 1.03 -0.24 6.59
N GLY A 418 1.36 0.22 7.79
CA GLY A 418 1.22 -0.57 9.03
C GLY A 418 -0.21 -1.03 9.34
N PHE A 419 -1.22 -0.47 8.68
CA PHE A 419 -2.61 -0.91 8.75
C PHE A 419 -3.31 -0.79 7.40
N SER A 420 -4.20 -1.74 7.11
CA SER A 420 -4.92 -1.79 5.83
C SER A 420 -6.19 -0.94 5.90
N ILE A 421 -6.31 0.03 5.00
CA ILE A 421 -7.51 0.89 4.85
C ILE A 421 -8.62 0.18 4.05
N LYS A 422 -8.39 -1.04 3.56
CA LYS A 422 -9.19 -1.65 2.49
C LYS A 422 -10.68 -1.90 2.80
N LYS A 423 -11.19 -1.67 4.03
CA LYS A 423 -12.59 -1.96 4.39
C LYS A 423 -13.30 -0.88 5.22
N ARG A 424 -13.00 0.38 4.97
CA ARG A 424 -13.62 1.52 5.67
C ARG A 424 -15.13 1.71 5.47
N VAL A 425 -15.75 1.03 4.49
CA VAL A 425 -17.06 1.43 3.96
C VAL A 425 -18.21 1.19 4.94
N ARG A 426 -18.21 0.10 5.72
CA ARG A 426 -19.38 -0.25 6.56
C ARG A 426 -19.48 0.50 7.89
N LEU A 427 -18.37 0.81 8.54
CA LEU A 427 -18.38 1.59 9.79
C LEU A 427 -18.52 3.09 9.52
N ASN A 428 -17.95 3.60 8.42
CA ASN A 428 -18.13 4.99 8.00
C ASN A 428 -19.59 5.33 7.62
N GLU A 429 -20.36 4.37 7.11
CA GLU A 429 -21.78 4.60 6.81
C GLU A 429 -22.63 4.85 8.05
N LEU A 430 -22.23 4.29 9.19
CA LEU A 430 -22.92 4.51 10.48
C LEU A 430 -22.48 5.80 11.17
N ASN A 431 -21.19 6.15 11.04
CA ASN A 431 -20.68 7.45 11.54
C ASN A 431 -21.18 8.64 10.71
N GLN A 432 -21.75 8.39 9.53
CA GLN A 432 -22.40 9.38 8.67
C GLN A 432 -23.91 9.50 8.93
N LEU A 433 -24.48 8.71 9.85
CA LEU A 433 -25.90 8.85 10.23
C LEU A 433 -26.07 9.98 11.23
N GLU A 434 -26.80 10.99 10.82
CA GLU A 434 -27.24 12.09 11.69
C GLU A 434 -28.60 11.77 12.33
N LYS A 435 -28.85 12.31 13.52
CA LYS A 435 -30.17 12.18 14.13
C LYS A 435 -31.23 12.80 13.21
N GLY A 436 -32.22 12.00 12.83
CA GLY A 436 -33.22 12.39 11.87
C GLY A 436 -33.12 11.68 10.51
N ASP A 437 -31.99 11.03 10.23
CA ASP A 437 -31.81 10.24 9.00
C ASP A 437 -32.76 9.04 8.93
N TYR A 438 -33.23 8.74 7.72
CA TYR A 438 -33.98 7.53 7.47
C TYR A 438 -33.07 6.32 7.37
N VAL A 439 -33.40 5.28 8.13
CA VAL A 439 -32.66 4.01 8.13
C VAL A 439 -33.62 2.83 7.91
N THR A 440 -33.14 1.82 7.25
CA THR A 440 -33.90 0.58 6.98
C THR A 440 -33.42 -0.51 7.92
N HIS A 441 -34.32 -1.06 8.73
CA HIS A 441 -34.08 -2.28 9.49
C HIS A 441 -34.65 -3.50 8.73
N ILE A 442 -33.86 -4.55 8.60
CA ILE A 442 -34.22 -5.70 7.77
C ILE A 442 -35.56 -6.36 8.16
N ASP A 443 -35.90 -6.35 9.45
CA ASP A 443 -37.11 -6.99 9.98
C ASP A 443 -38.25 -6.01 10.26
N HIS A 444 -37.95 -4.73 10.53
CA HIS A 444 -38.92 -3.74 11.00
C HIS A 444 -39.22 -2.61 9.99
N GLY A 445 -38.48 -2.57 8.89
CA GLY A 445 -38.72 -1.57 7.83
C GLY A 445 -38.01 -0.24 8.08
N ILE A 446 -38.54 0.82 7.49
CA ILE A 446 -37.92 2.15 7.51
C ILE A 446 -38.31 2.89 8.79
N GLY A 447 -37.32 3.34 9.53
CA GLY A 447 -37.46 4.18 10.72
C GLY A 447 -36.53 5.40 10.66
N ILE A 448 -36.62 6.25 11.67
CA ILE A 448 -35.77 7.44 11.83
C ILE A 448 -34.70 7.15 12.87
N PHE A 449 -33.44 7.44 12.54
CA PHE A 449 -32.31 7.29 13.44
C PHE A 449 -32.36 8.32 14.60
N GLY A 450 -32.43 7.83 15.82
CA GLY A 450 -32.51 8.64 17.04
C GLY A 450 -31.20 8.75 17.82
N GLY A 451 -30.08 8.25 17.22
CA GLY A 451 -28.77 8.21 17.88
C GLY A 451 -28.56 6.98 18.73
N LEU A 452 -27.39 6.92 19.35
CA LEU A 452 -27.01 5.89 20.32
C LEU A 452 -27.55 6.24 21.71
N GLN A 453 -28.14 5.27 22.40
CA GLN A 453 -28.65 5.42 23.79
C GLN A 453 -28.22 4.24 24.66
N LYS A 454 -27.97 4.55 25.93
CA LYS A 454 -27.70 3.54 26.95
C LYS A 454 -29.01 3.00 27.49
N ILE A 455 -29.22 1.70 27.36
CA ILE A 455 -30.39 0.99 27.90
C ILE A 455 -29.95 -0.03 28.95
N VAL A 456 -30.81 -0.30 29.94
CA VAL A 456 -30.57 -1.34 30.91
C VAL A 456 -31.37 -2.57 30.50
N VAL A 457 -30.67 -3.68 30.19
CA VAL A 457 -31.28 -4.96 29.86
C VAL A 457 -30.76 -5.98 30.84
N ASN A 458 -31.67 -6.63 31.57
CA ASN A 458 -31.34 -7.65 32.61
C ASN A 458 -30.30 -7.15 33.65
N GLY A 459 -30.44 -5.88 34.09
CA GLY A 459 -29.52 -5.28 35.07
C GLY A 459 -28.17 -4.82 34.52
N LYS A 460 -27.86 -5.10 33.26
CA LYS A 460 -26.62 -4.67 32.61
C LYS A 460 -26.88 -3.46 31.68
N LYS A 461 -26.04 -2.42 31.78
CA LYS A 461 -26.08 -1.27 30.88
C LYS A 461 -25.52 -1.68 29.51
N GLN A 462 -26.31 -1.54 28.45
CA GLN A 462 -25.90 -1.80 27.07
C GLN A 462 -26.20 -0.58 26.20
N GLU A 463 -25.37 -0.34 25.21
CA GLU A 463 -25.61 0.68 24.20
C GLU A 463 -26.42 0.10 23.04
N ALA A 464 -27.40 0.87 22.60
CA ALA A 464 -28.29 0.50 21.52
C ALA A 464 -28.57 1.69 20.61
N VAL A 465 -28.76 1.40 19.34
CA VAL A 465 -29.24 2.35 18.33
C VAL A 465 -30.74 2.53 18.54
N LYS A 466 -31.18 3.78 18.75
CA LYS A 466 -32.59 4.13 18.82
C LYS A 466 -33.13 4.37 17.42
N LEU A 467 -34.19 3.64 17.04
CA LEU A 467 -34.96 3.84 15.81
C LEU A 467 -36.39 4.23 16.17
N SER A 468 -36.92 5.31 15.58
CA SER A 468 -38.30 5.76 15.78
C SER A 468 -39.17 5.40 14.58
N TYR A 469 -40.36 4.79 14.84
CA TYR A 469 -41.30 4.31 13.82
C TYR A 469 -42.66 5.05 13.95
N GLY A 470 -42.64 6.37 14.08
CA GLY A 470 -43.77 7.22 14.32
C GLY A 470 -43.72 7.89 15.70
N GLU A 471 -44.79 8.52 16.14
CA GLU A 471 -44.78 9.40 17.31
C GLU A 471 -44.49 8.69 18.64
N ARG A 472 -44.80 7.39 18.76
CA ARG A 472 -44.67 6.64 20.03
C ARG A 472 -43.95 5.31 19.92
N ASP A 473 -43.65 4.82 18.70
CA ASP A 473 -43.02 3.53 18.51
C ASP A 473 -41.50 3.68 18.43
N THR A 474 -40.79 3.07 19.36
CA THR A 474 -39.31 3.08 19.39
C THR A 474 -38.77 1.65 19.41
N LEU A 475 -37.72 1.39 18.63
CA LEU A 475 -36.96 0.16 18.63
C LEU A 475 -35.53 0.45 19.07
N TYR A 476 -35.06 -0.31 20.04
CA TYR A 476 -33.66 -0.31 20.43
C TYR A 476 -32.96 -1.52 19.82
N VAL A 477 -31.97 -1.27 18.97
CA VAL A 477 -31.18 -2.31 18.30
C VAL A 477 -29.82 -2.34 18.94
N SER A 478 -29.47 -3.49 19.55
CA SER A 478 -28.15 -3.68 20.13
C SER A 478 -27.06 -3.44 19.09
N ILE A 479 -25.92 -2.85 19.52
CA ILE A 479 -24.75 -2.62 18.68
C ILE A 479 -24.29 -3.88 17.95
N HIS A 480 -24.40 -5.06 18.59
CA HIS A 480 -24.07 -6.33 17.96
C HIS A 480 -24.96 -6.70 16.75
N LEU A 481 -26.14 -6.06 16.63
CA LEU A 481 -27.10 -6.28 15.55
C LEU A 481 -27.11 -5.14 14.53
N ILE A 482 -26.10 -4.28 14.56
CA ILE A 482 -25.99 -3.10 13.68
C ILE A 482 -25.97 -3.47 12.19
N HIS A 483 -25.47 -4.66 11.85
CA HIS A 483 -25.53 -5.22 10.49
C HIS A 483 -26.95 -5.37 9.91
N LYS A 484 -27.99 -5.29 10.77
CA LYS A 484 -29.39 -5.32 10.36
C LYS A 484 -29.93 -3.94 9.96
N ILE A 485 -29.12 -2.88 10.10
CA ILE A 485 -29.48 -1.49 9.82
C ILE A 485 -28.64 -0.99 8.66
N CYS A 486 -29.24 -0.28 7.72
CA CYS A 486 -28.53 0.46 6.67
C CYS A 486 -29.19 1.83 6.43
N LYS A 487 -28.41 2.80 5.98
CA LYS A 487 -28.94 4.11 5.56
C LYS A 487 -29.94 3.91 4.43
N TYR A 488 -31.07 4.59 4.50
CA TYR A 488 -32.06 4.51 3.44
C TYR A 488 -31.60 5.33 2.24
N ASN A 489 -31.38 4.67 1.11
CA ASN A 489 -31.08 5.30 -0.17
C ASN A 489 -32.32 5.25 -1.05
N GLY A 490 -33.17 6.26 -0.97
CA GLY A 490 -34.34 6.42 -1.85
C GLY A 490 -34.02 7.26 -3.09
N LYS A 491 -35.02 7.41 -3.96
CA LYS A 491 -34.94 8.39 -5.04
C LYS A 491 -34.84 9.80 -4.45
N ASP A 492 -33.91 10.60 -4.97
CA ASP A 492 -33.63 11.94 -4.46
C ASP A 492 -34.91 12.76 -4.23
N GLY A 493 -35.06 13.30 -3.03
CA GLY A 493 -36.14 14.23 -2.63
C GLY A 493 -37.45 13.58 -2.16
N THR A 494 -37.62 12.26 -2.18
CA THR A 494 -38.87 11.63 -1.71
C THR A 494 -38.73 11.10 -0.29
N LYS A 495 -39.55 11.58 0.64
CA LYS A 495 -39.62 11.06 2.02
C LYS A 495 -40.23 9.64 1.98
N PRO A 496 -39.56 8.64 2.59
CA PRO A 496 -40.07 7.28 2.61
C PRO A 496 -41.30 7.18 3.52
N LYS A 497 -42.19 6.24 3.20
CA LYS A 497 -43.34 5.92 4.05
C LYS A 497 -42.88 5.11 5.27
N ILE A 498 -43.04 5.68 6.45
CA ILE A 498 -42.75 5.00 7.71
C ILE A 498 -43.97 4.15 8.09
N PHE A 499 -43.72 2.88 8.45
CA PHE A 499 -44.77 1.95 8.86
C PHE A 499 -44.77 1.79 10.37
N LYS A 500 -45.95 1.64 10.98
CA LYS A 500 -46.06 1.32 12.41
C LYS A 500 -45.37 -0.04 12.67
N ARG A 501 -44.59 -0.10 13.76
CA ARG A 501 -43.95 -1.32 14.21
C ARG A 501 -44.99 -2.43 14.44
N GLY A 502 -44.71 -3.65 13.98
CA GLY A 502 -45.65 -4.78 14.10
C GLY A 502 -46.76 -4.80 13.06
N SER A 503 -46.91 -3.77 12.19
CA SER A 503 -47.88 -3.80 11.10
C SER A 503 -47.50 -4.87 10.03
N ASN A 504 -48.56 -5.49 9.48
CA ASN A 504 -48.36 -6.46 8.40
C ASN A 504 -47.93 -5.83 7.06
N ALA A 505 -47.90 -4.49 7.00
CA ALA A 505 -47.57 -3.75 5.77
C ALA A 505 -46.14 -4.03 5.27
N TRP A 506 -45.15 -3.95 6.16
CA TRP A 506 -43.76 -4.28 5.80
C TRP A 506 -43.59 -5.75 5.42
N LYS A 507 -44.23 -6.67 6.17
CA LYS A 507 -44.23 -8.08 5.83
C LYS A 507 -44.83 -8.35 4.46
N LYS A 508 -45.96 -7.67 4.10
CA LYS A 508 -46.59 -7.78 2.78
C LYS A 508 -45.69 -7.30 1.64
N ILE A 509 -45.01 -6.14 1.83
CA ILE A 509 -44.03 -5.62 0.85
C ILE A 509 -42.89 -6.60 0.65
N LYS A 510 -42.31 -7.08 1.78
CA LYS A 510 -41.21 -8.06 1.76
C LYS A 510 -41.61 -9.39 1.08
N LEU A 511 -42.80 -9.89 1.35
CA LEU A 511 -43.34 -11.08 0.72
C LEU A 511 -43.58 -10.88 -0.78
N LYS A 512 -44.14 -9.72 -1.17
CA LYS A 512 -44.38 -9.39 -2.60
C LYS A 512 -43.03 -9.28 -3.35
N ALA A 513 -42.04 -8.64 -2.77
CA ALA A 513 -40.68 -8.55 -3.33
C ALA A 513 -40.04 -9.94 -3.43
N LYS A 514 -40.14 -10.76 -2.36
CA LYS A 514 -39.62 -12.14 -2.35
C LYS A 514 -40.27 -13.02 -3.43
N LYS A 515 -41.60 -12.91 -3.61
CA LYS A 515 -42.35 -13.65 -4.68
C LYS A 515 -41.84 -13.24 -6.05
N ARG A 516 -41.68 -11.93 -6.30
CA ARG A 516 -41.19 -11.41 -7.59
C ARG A 516 -39.74 -11.84 -7.86
N VAL A 517 -38.88 -11.79 -6.86
CA VAL A 517 -37.49 -12.29 -6.98
C VAL A 517 -37.49 -13.80 -7.26
N LYS A 518 -38.37 -14.56 -6.60
CA LYS A 518 -38.49 -16.01 -6.84
C LYS A 518 -38.91 -16.32 -8.25
N GLU A 519 -39.91 -15.61 -8.82
CA GLU A 519 -40.36 -15.74 -10.19
C GLU A 519 -39.23 -15.43 -11.20
N LEU A 520 -38.48 -14.31 -10.96
CA LEU A 520 -37.30 -13.99 -11.76
C LEU A 520 -36.21 -15.05 -11.67
N ALA A 521 -35.98 -15.60 -10.46
CA ALA A 521 -35.01 -16.67 -10.25
C ALA A 521 -35.35 -17.94 -11.02
N PHE A 522 -36.65 -18.34 -11.08
CA PHE A 522 -37.05 -19.49 -11.87
C PHE A 522 -36.78 -19.32 -13.36
N ASN A 523 -37.13 -18.16 -13.93
CA ASN A 523 -36.84 -17.86 -15.34
C ASN A 523 -35.34 -17.84 -15.64
N LEU A 524 -34.54 -17.31 -14.71
CA LEU A 524 -33.06 -17.32 -14.82
C LEU A 524 -32.49 -18.73 -14.73
N ILE A 525 -33.00 -19.57 -13.80
CA ILE A 525 -32.57 -20.97 -13.65
C ILE A 525 -32.86 -21.75 -14.93
N GLU A 526 -34.05 -21.57 -15.53
CA GLU A 526 -34.42 -22.24 -16.80
C GLU A 526 -33.48 -21.81 -17.94
N THR A 527 -33.20 -20.49 -18.03
CA THR A 527 -32.29 -19.97 -19.05
C THR A 527 -30.87 -20.49 -18.83
N TYR A 528 -30.42 -20.53 -17.58
CA TYR A 528 -29.09 -21.04 -17.19
C TYR A 528 -28.98 -22.57 -17.49
N ALA A 529 -30.03 -23.34 -17.18
CA ALA A 529 -30.07 -24.76 -17.48
C ALA A 529 -30.00 -25.04 -19.00
N LYS A 530 -30.76 -24.27 -19.79
CA LYS A 530 -30.69 -24.34 -21.25
C LYS A 530 -29.29 -24.01 -21.80
N ARG A 531 -28.62 -23.03 -21.22
CA ARG A 531 -27.24 -22.67 -21.58
C ARG A 531 -26.27 -23.79 -21.22
N LYS A 532 -26.39 -24.36 -20.02
CA LYS A 532 -25.49 -25.41 -19.51
C LYS A 532 -25.56 -26.69 -20.33
N LEU A 533 -26.71 -26.94 -20.98
CA LEU A 533 -26.93 -28.08 -21.90
C LEU A 533 -26.29 -27.85 -23.28
N LYS A 534 -26.01 -26.60 -23.66
CA LYS A 534 -25.38 -26.30 -24.95
C LYS A 534 -23.88 -26.49 -24.86
N LYS A 535 -23.29 -27.19 -25.81
CA LYS A 535 -21.85 -27.25 -25.99
C LYS A 535 -21.36 -25.93 -26.62
N GLY A 536 -20.37 -25.31 -26.01
CA GLY A 536 -19.66 -24.15 -26.53
C GLY A 536 -18.49 -24.55 -27.41
N PHE A 537 -17.80 -23.57 -27.93
CA PHE A 537 -16.49 -23.76 -28.56
C PHE A 537 -15.42 -23.82 -27.46
N GLN A 538 -14.62 -24.86 -27.44
CA GLN A 538 -13.49 -25.01 -26.53
C GLN A 538 -12.28 -24.36 -27.18
N TYR A 539 -11.77 -23.32 -26.56
CA TYR A 539 -10.54 -22.63 -27.00
C TYR A 539 -9.32 -23.43 -26.59
N GLY A 540 -8.26 -23.33 -27.41
CA GLY A 540 -6.97 -23.94 -27.11
C GLY A 540 -6.24 -23.22 -25.95
N PRO A 541 -5.14 -23.79 -25.44
CA PRO A 541 -4.24 -23.11 -24.51
C PRO A 541 -3.66 -21.84 -25.15
N ASP A 542 -3.12 -20.96 -24.33
CA ASP A 542 -2.55 -19.71 -24.81
C ASP A 542 -1.39 -19.93 -25.79
N SER A 543 -1.42 -19.23 -26.90
CA SER A 543 -0.35 -19.22 -27.89
C SER A 543 0.82 -18.30 -27.47
N SER A 544 1.93 -18.38 -28.17
CA SER A 544 3.06 -17.45 -27.96
C SER A 544 2.68 -15.99 -28.20
N ILE A 545 1.76 -15.76 -29.16
CA ILE A 545 1.29 -14.42 -29.50
C ILE A 545 0.38 -13.87 -28.39
N GLN A 546 -0.45 -14.73 -27.76
CA GLN A 546 -1.21 -14.36 -26.58
C GLN A 546 -0.31 -13.93 -25.43
N HIS A 547 0.76 -14.69 -25.17
CA HIS A 547 1.75 -14.35 -24.15
C HIS A 547 2.50 -13.03 -24.46
N GLU A 548 2.81 -12.79 -25.73
CA GLU A 548 3.43 -11.55 -26.20
C GLU A 548 2.50 -10.35 -25.95
N LEU A 549 1.20 -10.47 -26.29
CA LEU A 549 0.21 -9.45 -26.00
C LEU A 549 0.13 -9.15 -24.51
N GLU A 550 0.03 -10.15 -23.66
CA GLU A 550 -0.05 -9.99 -22.22
C GLU A 550 1.22 -9.40 -21.63
N ALA A 551 2.37 -9.81 -22.15
CA ALA A 551 3.67 -9.25 -21.77
C ALA A 551 3.82 -7.78 -22.17
N SER A 552 3.19 -7.34 -23.25
CA SER A 552 3.24 -5.94 -23.73
C SER A 552 2.38 -4.97 -22.92
N PHE A 553 1.64 -5.42 -21.90
CA PHE A 553 0.85 -4.55 -21.04
C PHE A 553 1.75 -3.65 -20.18
N ILE A 554 1.44 -2.35 -20.18
CA ILE A 554 2.32 -1.31 -19.61
C ILE A 554 2.35 -1.37 -18.07
N TYR A 555 1.26 -1.85 -17.44
CA TYR A 555 1.13 -1.91 -16.00
C TYR A 555 1.29 -3.34 -15.47
N GLU A 556 1.71 -3.47 -14.22
CA GLU A 556 1.67 -4.76 -13.53
C GLU A 556 0.23 -5.12 -13.17
N ASP A 557 -0.13 -6.38 -13.43
CA ASP A 557 -1.46 -6.87 -13.07
C ASP A 557 -1.64 -6.89 -11.54
N THR A 558 -2.79 -6.42 -11.09
CA THR A 558 -3.17 -6.61 -9.68
C THR A 558 -3.51 -8.09 -9.43
N PRO A 559 -3.45 -8.57 -8.17
CA PRO A 559 -3.85 -9.94 -7.84
C PRO A 559 -5.26 -10.30 -8.34
N ASP A 560 -6.20 -9.34 -8.29
CA ASP A 560 -7.57 -9.53 -8.75
C ASP A 560 -7.67 -9.57 -10.29
N GLN A 561 -6.86 -8.79 -11.02
CA GLN A 561 -6.76 -8.86 -12.47
C GLN A 561 -6.19 -10.20 -12.93
N ASN A 562 -5.12 -10.67 -12.28
CA ASN A 562 -4.55 -11.99 -12.55
C ASN A 562 -5.56 -13.10 -12.31
N LYS A 563 -6.26 -13.09 -11.18
CA LYS A 563 -7.31 -14.05 -10.86
C LYS A 563 -8.41 -14.03 -11.90
N SER A 564 -8.93 -12.84 -12.25
CA SER A 564 -10.00 -12.68 -13.25
C SER A 564 -9.56 -13.17 -14.64
N THR A 565 -8.32 -12.92 -15.04
CA THR A 565 -7.76 -13.39 -16.31
C THR A 565 -7.69 -14.93 -16.34
N LEU A 566 -7.18 -15.54 -15.27
CA LEU A 566 -7.14 -17.00 -15.14
C LEU A 566 -8.52 -17.63 -15.17
N ASP A 567 -9.47 -17.05 -14.44
CA ASP A 567 -10.85 -17.53 -14.41
C ASP A 567 -11.50 -17.49 -15.80
N ILE A 568 -11.29 -16.40 -16.57
CA ILE A 568 -11.79 -16.26 -17.94
C ILE A 568 -11.15 -17.30 -18.86
N LYS A 569 -9.84 -17.48 -18.80
CA LYS A 569 -9.13 -18.46 -19.63
C LYS A 569 -9.63 -19.88 -19.37
N ASN A 570 -9.79 -20.25 -18.11
CA ASN A 570 -10.33 -21.56 -17.72
C ASN A 570 -11.77 -21.76 -18.25
N ASP A 571 -12.62 -20.73 -18.16
CA ASP A 571 -13.98 -20.80 -18.70
C ASP A 571 -13.98 -20.94 -20.22
N MET A 572 -13.13 -20.20 -20.94
CA MET A 572 -13.00 -20.27 -22.41
C MET A 572 -12.45 -21.63 -22.87
N GLU A 573 -11.55 -22.23 -22.10
CA GLU A 573 -10.96 -23.55 -22.38
C GLU A 573 -11.90 -24.72 -22.01
N SER A 574 -13.02 -24.42 -21.36
CA SER A 574 -14.06 -25.42 -21.05
C SER A 574 -14.99 -25.71 -22.24
N LEU A 575 -15.65 -26.86 -22.24
CA LEU A 575 -16.69 -27.20 -23.24
C LEU A 575 -17.97 -26.41 -23.05
N GLN A 576 -18.12 -25.66 -21.96
CA GLN A 576 -19.33 -24.89 -21.68
C GLN A 576 -19.16 -23.46 -22.17
N PRO A 577 -20.21 -22.82 -22.74
CA PRO A 577 -20.17 -21.41 -23.11
C PRO A 577 -19.89 -20.55 -21.86
N MET A 578 -18.86 -19.72 -21.93
CA MET A 578 -18.54 -18.79 -20.85
C MET A 578 -19.66 -17.77 -20.61
N ASP A 579 -20.01 -17.55 -19.36
CA ASP A 579 -20.89 -16.49 -18.90
C ASP A 579 -20.35 -15.93 -17.58
N ARG A 580 -19.51 -14.91 -17.66
CA ARG A 580 -18.79 -14.38 -16.52
C ARG A 580 -19.01 -12.89 -16.36
N LEU A 581 -19.38 -12.47 -15.14
CA LEU A 581 -19.48 -11.08 -14.74
C LEU A 581 -18.15 -10.62 -14.11
N ILE A 582 -17.53 -9.59 -14.67
CA ILE A 582 -16.36 -8.94 -14.11
C ILE A 582 -16.77 -7.60 -13.47
N CYS A 583 -16.67 -7.53 -12.16
CA CYS A 583 -16.95 -6.34 -11.37
C CYS A 583 -15.67 -5.62 -11.00
N GLY A 584 -15.67 -4.31 -11.11
CA GLY A 584 -14.54 -3.46 -10.69
C GLY A 584 -14.90 -1.99 -10.87
N ASP A 585 -14.26 -1.12 -10.08
CA ASP A 585 -14.47 0.32 -10.15
C ASP A 585 -13.93 0.93 -11.46
N VAL A 586 -14.28 2.19 -11.73
CA VAL A 586 -13.79 2.92 -12.89
C VAL A 586 -12.27 3.09 -12.78
N GLY A 587 -11.55 2.82 -13.88
CA GLY A 587 -10.09 2.91 -13.92
C GLY A 587 -9.33 1.65 -13.47
N PHE A 588 -10.00 0.57 -13.01
CA PHE A 588 -9.38 -0.66 -12.54
C PHE A 588 -8.99 -1.66 -13.65
N GLY A 589 -8.89 -1.21 -14.90
CA GLY A 589 -8.34 -2.00 -15.99
C GLY A 589 -9.23 -3.12 -16.53
N LYS A 590 -10.58 -3.07 -16.34
CA LYS A 590 -11.53 -4.07 -16.87
C LYS A 590 -11.38 -4.26 -18.37
N THR A 591 -11.10 -3.20 -19.12
CA THR A 591 -10.94 -3.24 -20.57
C THR A 591 -9.75 -4.09 -20.99
N GLU A 592 -8.64 -4.07 -20.24
CA GLU A 592 -7.48 -4.91 -20.53
C GLU A 592 -7.81 -6.41 -20.41
N ILE A 593 -8.59 -6.80 -19.42
CA ILE A 593 -9.06 -8.17 -19.26
C ILE A 593 -9.95 -8.58 -20.45
N ALA A 594 -10.83 -7.67 -20.90
CA ALA A 594 -11.67 -7.90 -22.07
C ALA A 594 -10.84 -8.05 -23.36
N ILE A 595 -9.76 -7.26 -23.53
CA ILE A 595 -8.85 -7.35 -24.69
C ILE A 595 -8.16 -8.73 -24.71
N ARG A 596 -7.69 -9.23 -23.58
CA ARG A 596 -7.05 -10.55 -23.47
C ARG A 596 -8.01 -11.68 -23.87
N ALA A 597 -9.25 -11.62 -23.39
CA ALA A 597 -10.30 -12.58 -23.76
C ALA A 597 -10.63 -12.49 -25.25
N ALA A 598 -10.78 -11.28 -25.78
CA ALA A 598 -11.05 -11.03 -27.18
C ALA A 598 -9.92 -11.58 -28.07
N PHE A 599 -8.68 -11.31 -27.70
CA PHE A 599 -7.53 -11.78 -28.48
C PHE A 599 -7.43 -13.31 -28.46
N LYS A 600 -7.65 -13.97 -27.32
CA LYS A 600 -7.71 -15.43 -27.23
C LYS A 600 -8.76 -16.02 -28.19
N ALA A 601 -9.91 -15.37 -28.32
CA ALA A 601 -10.94 -15.81 -29.25
C ALA A 601 -10.51 -15.62 -30.71
N ILE A 602 -9.88 -14.48 -31.03
CA ILE A 602 -9.38 -14.19 -32.39
C ILE A 602 -8.25 -15.15 -32.78
N ASP A 603 -7.31 -15.41 -31.89
CA ASP A 603 -6.20 -16.35 -32.08
C ASP A 603 -6.68 -17.77 -32.37
N ASN A 604 -7.88 -18.13 -31.89
CA ASN A 604 -8.58 -19.39 -32.21
C ASN A 604 -9.53 -19.26 -33.42
N GLY A 605 -9.39 -18.23 -34.25
CA GLY A 605 -10.15 -18.04 -35.49
C GLY A 605 -11.62 -17.64 -35.29
N LYS A 606 -11.95 -17.01 -34.16
CA LYS A 606 -13.32 -16.54 -33.87
C LYS A 606 -13.42 -15.03 -33.97
N GLN A 607 -14.62 -14.56 -34.34
CA GLN A 607 -14.95 -13.14 -34.33
C GLN A 607 -15.47 -12.73 -32.97
N VAL A 608 -15.16 -11.48 -32.58
CA VAL A 608 -15.54 -10.91 -31.30
C VAL A 608 -16.37 -9.65 -31.50
N ALA A 609 -17.48 -9.56 -30.80
CA ALA A 609 -18.34 -8.37 -30.76
C ALA A 609 -18.31 -7.77 -29.32
N VAL A 610 -17.98 -6.49 -29.22
CA VAL A 610 -17.99 -5.75 -27.95
C VAL A 610 -19.18 -4.79 -27.94
N LEU A 611 -20.20 -5.11 -27.15
CA LEU A 611 -21.41 -4.28 -27.03
C LEU A 611 -21.26 -3.27 -25.90
N VAL A 612 -21.54 -2.00 -26.19
CA VAL A 612 -21.47 -0.90 -25.24
C VAL A 612 -22.71 0.00 -25.33
N PRO A 613 -23.11 0.68 -24.24
CA PRO A 613 -24.38 1.41 -24.20
C PRO A 613 -24.38 2.74 -24.96
N THR A 614 -23.23 3.32 -25.30
CA THR A 614 -23.15 4.66 -25.92
C THR A 614 -22.18 4.71 -27.09
N THR A 615 -22.45 5.62 -28.04
CA THR A 615 -21.59 5.86 -29.19
C THR A 615 -20.19 6.34 -28.81
N VAL A 616 -20.09 7.13 -27.74
CA VAL A 616 -18.81 7.63 -27.20
C VAL A 616 -17.96 6.48 -26.68
N LEU A 617 -18.56 5.57 -25.91
CA LEU A 617 -17.87 4.36 -25.43
C LEU A 617 -17.46 3.43 -26.56
N ALA A 618 -18.29 3.26 -27.59
CA ALA A 618 -17.93 2.47 -28.77
C ALA A 618 -16.66 2.99 -29.44
N PHE A 619 -16.58 4.31 -29.63
CA PHE A 619 -15.41 4.94 -30.22
C PHE A 619 -14.18 4.89 -29.29
N GLN A 620 -14.39 5.06 -28.00
CA GLN A 620 -13.30 4.95 -27.02
C GLN A 620 -12.72 3.53 -26.99
N HIS A 621 -13.57 2.51 -26.96
CA HIS A 621 -13.12 1.11 -27.01
C HIS A 621 -12.45 0.78 -28.33
N PHE A 622 -12.98 1.26 -29.47
CA PHE A 622 -12.34 1.10 -30.76
C PHE A 622 -10.90 1.62 -30.73
N LYS A 623 -10.69 2.85 -30.25
CA LYS A 623 -9.34 3.42 -30.12
C LYS A 623 -8.46 2.58 -29.19
N THR A 624 -8.98 2.16 -28.06
CA THR A 624 -8.21 1.39 -27.07
C THR A 624 -7.78 0.04 -27.64
N PHE A 625 -8.70 -0.69 -28.25
CA PHE A 625 -8.41 -1.97 -28.91
C PHE A 625 -7.45 -1.82 -30.07
N SER A 626 -7.65 -0.81 -30.94
CA SER A 626 -6.76 -0.54 -32.07
C SER A 626 -5.34 -0.22 -31.61
N ASN A 627 -5.17 0.64 -30.63
CA ASN A 627 -3.85 0.96 -30.09
C ASN A 627 -3.18 -0.24 -29.43
N ARG A 628 -3.94 -1.06 -28.73
CA ARG A 628 -3.43 -2.19 -27.98
C ARG A 628 -3.04 -3.38 -28.87
N LEU A 629 -3.77 -3.57 -29.98
CA LEU A 629 -3.60 -4.68 -30.90
C LEU A 629 -2.90 -4.27 -32.22
N ASN A 630 -2.34 -3.05 -32.29
CA ASN A 630 -1.74 -2.51 -33.53
C ASN A 630 -0.60 -3.36 -34.10
N ASN A 631 0.13 -4.07 -33.26
CA ASN A 631 1.25 -4.92 -33.66
C ASN A 631 0.85 -6.36 -34.01
N PHE A 632 -0.44 -6.68 -33.96
CA PHE A 632 -0.97 -8.01 -34.19
C PHE A 632 -1.85 -8.05 -35.45
N PRO A 633 -1.95 -9.19 -36.13
CA PRO A 633 -2.71 -9.32 -37.38
C PRO A 633 -4.22 -9.40 -37.11
N VAL A 634 -4.79 -8.32 -36.58
CA VAL A 634 -6.20 -8.22 -36.20
C VAL A 634 -6.86 -7.05 -36.90
N THR A 635 -8.01 -7.27 -37.53
CA THR A 635 -8.83 -6.19 -38.10
C THR A 635 -9.88 -5.76 -37.09
N ILE A 636 -9.92 -4.47 -36.77
CA ILE A 636 -10.84 -3.89 -35.79
C ILE A 636 -11.64 -2.79 -36.45
N ASP A 637 -12.95 -2.84 -36.25
CA ASP A 637 -13.85 -1.77 -36.69
C ASP A 637 -14.93 -1.53 -35.63
N TYR A 638 -15.70 -0.45 -35.75
CA TYR A 638 -16.80 -0.15 -34.84
C TYR A 638 -18.04 0.26 -35.58
N LEU A 639 -19.19 -0.09 -34.98
CA LEU A 639 -20.50 0.22 -35.51
C LEU A 639 -21.27 1.05 -34.49
N ASN A 640 -21.86 2.15 -34.94
CA ASN A 640 -22.73 2.99 -34.13
C ASN A 640 -23.86 3.61 -34.97
N ARG A 641 -24.68 4.48 -34.36
CA ARG A 641 -25.82 5.12 -35.03
C ARG A 641 -25.40 5.97 -36.24
N PHE A 642 -24.18 6.44 -36.31
CA PHE A 642 -23.67 7.39 -37.32
C PHE A 642 -22.74 6.75 -38.36
N ARG A 643 -22.44 5.45 -38.18
CA ARG A 643 -21.58 4.68 -39.08
C ARG A 643 -22.13 3.27 -39.30
#